data_33ac9bf42213f5d287e7c203ffbf9c00
#
_entry.id   33ac9bf42213f5d287e7c203ffbf9c00
#
_cell.length_a   1.000
_cell.length_b   1.000
_cell.length_c   1.000
_cell.angle_alpha   90.00
_cell.angle_beta   90.00
_cell.angle_gamma   90.00
#
_symmetry.space_group_name_H-M   'P 1'
#
loop_
_entity.id
_entity.type
_entity.pdbx_description
1 polymer ?
#
loop_
_entity_poly.entity_id
_entity_poly.type
_entity_poly.pdbx_seq_one_letter_code
_entity_poly.pdbx_strand_id
1 'polypeptide(L)'
;MPDSFVQENRLISLTTPLGEGVLLLAGFTGTEAISSLFSFHLEVLAVQTTPIDFTSIIGKNVTLTIVQADNTPRYFNGLVSRFAAGALTDGFTRYHMEMVPWTWMLTRYADCRIFHNKSVSDIIQQIFSDRGFTDFKNSLNSTYSPMEYCVQYRETDFNFISRLMEQNGIFYFYQHEKGKHTMVIADSSSIHESCPGQASAGYNPVSGGLDTEDVITAWDIEQVLMSGKYSLTDYNFKTPATSLLVTEPTIDIIGGNSEFELFDFPGEYGVRADGTALAKLRMQEQEAVHLLARGSSTCRAFTTGYKFDLAEHFTDSMNTSYVLTEIQHSAAVGSTYGVGGGGKDSYSNHFTCIPATVPFRPARVTPKPFVQGPQTAVVVGKSQGQSSGDGGSGDGEEIWVDKYGRVIVLFPWDRKGDCSCWVRVSQERAGEGWGSVNIPRVGQEVIVSFIEGDPDRPVITGRVYNANLMPPYPLPDNQSRTTLMTRTTPGGGADNCNELRFEDKDGAEQVFLRAEYDFDTRVKNDVREWIGNNRSLMVAADQMEKVGGNVHTQVGGTFNEQVGGDVNNAFGANLNQQIGSNMSLQVGQNLEEKSGQNYAHEAGQEIHLKAGMTVVIEAGVQLSLKVGGNFIDISPAGVSIVGTMVMINSGGSAGSGSGSNPTDPAKPKDPDEADNGSKGTKM
;
A
#
# COMPACT_ATOMS: atom_id res chain seq x y z
N MET A 1 -64.44 33.36 13.33
CA MET A 1 -63.08 32.82 13.42
C MET A 1 -63.18 31.44 12.79
N PRO A 2 -62.32 31.03 11.91
CA PRO A 2 -62.35 29.64 11.46
C PRO A 2 -62.12 28.75 12.69
N ASP A 3 -62.94 27.72 12.86
CA ASP A 3 -62.81 26.75 13.93
C ASP A 3 -61.37 26.23 13.93
N SER A 4 -60.63 26.56 15.03
CA SER A 4 -59.26 26.04 15.17
C SER A 4 -59.41 24.57 15.57
N PHE A 5 -59.11 23.67 14.60
CA PHE A 5 -59.05 22.26 14.88
C PHE A 5 -57.87 22.01 15.79
N VAL A 6 -58.10 21.35 16.93
CA VAL A 6 -57.08 21.07 17.95
C VAL A 6 -56.82 19.57 18.05
N GLN A 7 -55.56 19.23 18.36
CA GLN A 7 -55.13 17.85 18.60
C GLN A 7 -55.13 17.48 20.10
N GLU A 8 -55.57 18.37 20.96
CA GLU A 8 -55.68 18.13 22.41
C GLU A 8 -56.61 16.95 22.71
N ASN A 9 -56.21 16.12 23.64
CA ASN A 9 -56.94 14.91 24.07
C ASN A 9 -57.13 13.80 23.02
N ARG A 10 -56.31 13.81 21.96
CA ARG A 10 -56.28 12.70 21.00
C ARG A 10 -55.17 11.71 21.35
N LEU A 11 -55.32 10.44 20.94
CA LEU A 11 -54.32 9.40 21.16
C LEU A 11 -52.96 9.79 20.55
N ILE A 12 -53.02 10.40 19.34
CA ILE A 12 -51.83 10.81 18.60
C ILE A 12 -51.93 12.30 18.21
N SER A 13 -50.79 12.99 18.23
CA SER A 13 -50.67 14.39 17.83
C SER A 13 -49.31 14.69 17.22
N LEU A 14 -49.21 15.77 16.44
CA LEU A 14 -48.01 16.17 15.72
C LEU A 14 -47.66 17.62 16.05
N THR A 15 -46.41 17.85 16.46
CA THR A 15 -45.81 19.18 16.63
C THR A 15 -44.89 19.47 15.45
N THR A 16 -45.10 20.61 14.79
CA THR A 16 -44.31 21.07 13.65
C THR A 16 -43.87 22.53 13.80
N PRO A 17 -42.84 23.01 13.11
CA PRO A 17 -42.46 24.42 13.13
C PRO A 17 -43.46 25.36 12.46
N LEU A 18 -44.48 24.85 11.77
CA LEU A 18 -45.53 25.65 11.15
C LEU A 18 -46.53 26.24 12.18
N GLY A 19 -46.48 25.75 13.41
CA GLY A 19 -47.38 26.15 14.48
C GLY A 19 -48.44 25.10 14.82
N GLU A 20 -49.14 25.33 15.95
CA GLU A 20 -50.21 24.42 16.41
C GLU A 20 -51.40 24.44 15.46
N GLY A 21 -51.95 23.24 15.18
CA GLY A 21 -53.16 23.08 14.38
C GLY A 21 -53.01 23.32 12.88
N VAL A 22 -51.85 23.72 12.38
CA VAL A 22 -51.61 23.91 10.94
C VAL A 22 -51.59 22.58 10.21
N LEU A 23 -50.91 21.57 10.77
CA LEU A 23 -50.92 20.19 10.31
C LEU A 23 -51.53 19.32 11.43
N LEU A 24 -52.57 18.58 11.07
CA LEU A 24 -53.33 17.71 11.96
C LEU A 24 -52.99 16.25 11.64
N LEU A 25 -52.57 15.45 12.58
CA LEU A 25 -52.23 14.07 12.39
C LEU A 25 -53.48 13.18 12.22
N ALA A 26 -53.64 12.50 11.09
CA ALA A 26 -54.73 11.54 10.87
C ALA A 26 -54.32 10.10 11.20
N GLY A 27 -53.05 9.77 10.98
CA GLY A 27 -52.51 8.45 11.29
C GLY A 27 -51.05 8.37 10.96
N PHE A 28 -50.42 7.28 11.33
CA PHE A 28 -49.06 6.98 10.94
C PHE A 28 -48.78 5.48 10.94
N THR A 29 -47.79 5.10 10.11
CA THR A 29 -47.07 3.84 10.23
C THR A 29 -45.60 4.14 10.42
N GLY A 30 -44.87 3.32 11.17
CA GLY A 30 -43.46 3.55 11.41
C GLY A 30 -42.72 2.27 11.70
N THR A 31 -41.45 2.24 11.32
CA THR A 31 -40.54 1.13 11.63
C THR A 31 -39.31 1.67 12.34
N GLU A 32 -38.96 1.06 13.44
CA GLU A 32 -37.70 1.28 14.14
C GLU A 32 -37.02 -0.06 14.45
N ALA A 33 -35.69 -0.14 14.30
CA ALA A 33 -34.93 -1.33 14.64
C ALA A 33 -33.55 -0.96 15.17
N ILE A 34 -32.95 -1.85 15.98
CA ILE A 34 -31.56 -1.70 16.40
C ILE A 34 -30.66 -1.76 15.17
N SER A 35 -29.66 -0.87 15.08
CA SER A 35 -28.72 -0.75 13.97
C SER A 35 -29.37 -0.43 12.61
N SER A 36 -30.52 0.25 12.65
CA SER A 36 -31.22 0.70 11.45
C SER A 36 -31.71 2.16 11.60
N LEU A 37 -31.90 2.84 10.49
CA LEU A 37 -32.57 4.14 10.47
C LEU A 37 -34.07 3.91 10.65
N PHE A 38 -34.68 4.61 11.61
CA PHE A 38 -36.14 4.60 11.68
C PHE A 38 -36.76 5.40 10.55
N SER A 39 -37.98 5.01 10.14
CA SER A 39 -38.81 5.76 9.20
C SER A 39 -40.26 5.74 9.67
N PHE A 40 -40.88 6.91 9.77
CA PHE A 40 -42.29 7.08 10.08
C PHE A 40 -43.00 7.77 8.91
N HIS A 41 -44.05 7.16 8.41
CA HIS A 41 -44.90 7.69 7.39
C HIS A 41 -46.18 8.23 8.04
N LEU A 42 -46.31 9.56 8.03
CA LEU A 42 -47.41 10.27 8.65
C LEU A 42 -48.40 10.73 7.59
N GLU A 43 -49.67 10.49 7.86
CA GLU A 43 -50.76 11.08 7.11
C GLU A 43 -51.26 12.32 7.89
N VAL A 44 -51.13 13.49 7.29
CA VAL A 44 -51.47 14.76 7.91
C VAL A 44 -52.46 15.54 7.05
N LEU A 45 -53.31 16.31 7.72
CA LEU A 45 -54.36 17.13 7.10
C LEU A 45 -54.09 18.62 7.39
N ALA A 46 -54.29 19.45 6.38
CA ALA A 46 -54.34 20.90 6.54
C ALA A 46 -55.65 21.45 5.99
N VAL A 47 -56.19 22.49 6.64
CA VAL A 47 -57.39 23.15 6.12
C VAL A 47 -57.12 23.67 4.71
N GLN A 48 -58.05 23.43 3.78
CA GLN A 48 -57.88 23.77 2.37
C GLN A 48 -57.46 25.22 2.10
N THR A 49 -57.89 26.15 2.95
CA THR A 49 -57.56 27.58 2.84
C THR A 49 -56.17 27.92 3.34
N THR A 50 -55.41 26.95 3.90
CA THR A 50 -54.07 27.12 4.41
C THR A 50 -53.06 26.37 3.54
N PRO A 51 -52.54 26.96 2.48
CA PRO A 51 -51.54 26.33 1.63
C PRO A 51 -50.22 26.13 2.43
N ILE A 52 -49.63 24.96 2.30
CA ILE A 52 -48.38 24.63 2.97
C ILE A 52 -47.21 24.81 1.98
N ASP A 53 -46.29 25.68 2.33
CA ASP A 53 -45.02 25.78 1.62
C ASP A 53 -44.10 24.60 2.01
N PHE A 54 -43.74 23.77 1.05
CA PHE A 54 -42.90 22.56 1.28
C PHE A 54 -41.54 22.92 1.81
N THR A 55 -40.96 24.06 1.43
CA THR A 55 -39.63 24.50 1.90
C THR A 55 -39.64 24.84 3.41
N SER A 56 -40.81 25.15 3.94
CA SER A 56 -40.96 25.48 5.39
C SER A 56 -40.98 24.24 6.26
N ILE A 57 -41.17 23.04 5.71
CA ILE A 57 -41.28 21.80 6.49
C ILE A 57 -40.19 20.76 6.16
N ILE A 58 -39.73 20.69 4.90
CA ILE A 58 -38.66 19.79 4.48
C ILE A 58 -37.37 20.10 5.25
N GLY A 59 -36.72 19.05 5.79
CA GLY A 59 -35.51 19.15 6.60
C GLY A 59 -35.72 19.70 8.01
N LYS A 60 -36.97 19.97 8.41
CA LYS A 60 -37.28 20.50 9.72
C LYS A 60 -37.56 19.39 10.73
N ASN A 61 -37.32 19.71 11.98
CA ASN A 61 -37.60 18.84 13.12
C ASN A 61 -39.11 18.81 13.40
N VAL A 62 -39.66 17.63 13.57
CA VAL A 62 -41.06 17.38 13.96
C VAL A 62 -41.11 16.34 15.05
N THR A 63 -42.17 16.38 15.88
CA THR A 63 -42.37 15.43 16.97
C THR A 63 -43.80 14.86 16.90
N LEU A 64 -43.86 13.54 16.72
CA LEU A 64 -45.06 12.73 16.89
C LEU A 64 -45.19 12.41 18.40
N THR A 65 -46.35 12.59 18.96
CA THR A 65 -46.69 12.28 20.37
C THR A 65 -47.78 11.22 20.42
N ILE A 66 -47.60 10.19 21.23
CA ILE A 66 -48.62 9.17 21.55
C ILE A 66 -48.91 9.27 23.05
N VAL A 67 -50.17 9.22 23.42
CA VAL A 67 -50.60 9.15 24.82
C VAL A 67 -50.55 7.68 25.24
N GLN A 68 -49.79 7.37 26.29
CA GLN A 68 -49.66 6.02 26.86
C GLN A 68 -50.88 5.68 27.75
N ALA A 69 -50.96 4.43 28.22
CA ALA A 69 -52.07 3.95 29.04
C ALA A 69 -52.18 4.70 30.39
N ASP A 70 -51.06 5.16 30.93
CA ASP A 70 -50.97 5.97 32.16
C ASP A 70 -51.20 7.48 31.95
N ASN A 71 -51.60 7.89 30.74
CA ASN A 71 -51.73 9.27 30.26
C ASN A 71 -50.42 10.06 30.18
N THR A 72 -49.25 9.42 30.26
CA THR A 72 -47.95 10.08 29.96
C THR A 72 -47.69 10.14 28.46
N PRO A 73 -47.02 11.21 27.98
CA PRO A 73 -46.70 11.29 26.56
C PRO A 73 -45.46 10.48 26.22
N ARG A 74 -45.54 9.69 25.14
CA ARG A 74 -44.40 9.13 24.44
C ARG A 74 -44.12 9.94 23.17
N TYR A 75 -42.85 10.15 22.83
CA TYR A 75 -42.44 10.96 21.70
C TYR A 75 -41.71 10.12 20.66
N PHE A 76 -41.95 10.44 19.41
CA PHE A 76 -41.06 10.09 18.30
C PHE A 76 -40.66 11.40 17.63
N ASN A 77 -39.38 11.69 17.59
CA ASN A 77 -38.84 12.93 17.02
C ASN A 77 -37.98 12.58 15.81
N GLY A 78 -38.03 13.41 14.77
CA GLY A 78 -37.20 13.22 13.57
C GLY A 78 -37.20 14.46 12.69
N LEU A 79 -36.55 14.31 11.52
CA LEU A 79 -36.49 15.31 10.46
C LEU A 79 -37.39 14.88 9.29
N VAL A 80 -38.04 15.83 8.67
CA VAL A 80 -38.88 15.55 7.49
C VAL A 80 -37.99 15.35 6.26
N SER A 81 -37.91 14.14 5.77
CA SER A 81 -37.16 13.78 4.55
C SER A 81 -37.97 13.99 3.27
N ARG A 82 -39.30 13.79 3.37
CA ARG A 82 -40.22 13.88 2.22
C ARG A 82 -41.54 14.46 2.68
N PHE A 83 -42.13 15.31 1.84
CA PHE A 83 -43.46 15.89 2.02
C PHE A 83 -44.18 15.94 0.70
N ALA A 84 -45.40 15.41 0.60
CA ALA A 84 -46.17 15.31 -0.64
C ALA A 84 -47.63 15.70 -0.40
N ALA A 85 -48.21 16.46 -1.28
CA ALA A 85 -49.63 16.79 -1.29
C ALA A 85 -50.44 15.66 -1.96
N GLY A 86 -51.51 15.26 -1.30
CA GLY A 86 -52.45 14.25 -1.76
C GLY A 86 -53.82 14.85 -2.17
N ALA A 87 -54.85 14.04 -2.02
CA ALA A 87 -56.20 14.42 -2.42
C ALA A 87 -56.87 15.41 -1.43
N LEU A 88 -57.87 16.13 -1.93
CA LEU A 88 -58.76 16.96 -1.16
C LEU A 88 -59.87 16.07 -0.57
N THR A 89 -60.14 16.19 0.73
CA THR A 89 -61.19 15.41 1.43
C THR A 89 -61.83 16.27 2.51
N ASP A 90 -63.17 16.45 2.44
CA ASP A 90 -63.99 17.09 3.48
C ASP A 90 -63.48 18.46 3.97
N GLY A 91 -62.95 19.31 3.05
CA GLY A 91 -62.43 20.63 3.40
C GLY A 91 -60.98 20.67 3.85
N PHE A 92 -60.28 19.51 3.81
CA PHE A 92 -58.87 19.38 4.08
C PHE A 92 -58.10 18.93 2.86
N THR A 93 -56.84 19.40 2.76
CA THR A 93 -55.83 18.84 1.87
C THR A 93 -55.08 17.81 2.67
N ARG A 94 -54.99 16.57 2.15
CA ARG A 94 -54.19 15.47 2.71
C ARG A 94 -52.75 15.64 2.27
N TYR A 95 -51.82 15.43 3.20
CA TYR A 95 -50.38 15.39 2.91
C TYR A 95 -49.82 14.12 3.50
N HIS A 96 -48.76 13.63 2.83
CA HIS A 96 -47.94 12.51 3.29
C HIS A 96 -46.55 13.03 3.67
N MET A 97 -46.13 12.76 4.88
CA MET A 97 -44.85 13.18 5.46
C MET A 97 -44.04 11.95 5.84
N GLU A 98 -42.77 11.94 5.47
CA GLU A 98 -41.81 10.94 5.97
C GLU A 98 -40.89 11.60 6.98
N MET A 99 -40.78 10.99 8.17
CA MET A 99 -39.94 11.43 9.27
C MET A 99 -38.83 10.41 9.49
N VAL A 100 -37.55 10.88 9.52
CA VAL A 100 -36.34 10.07 9.62
C VAL A 100 -35.38 10.62 10.68
N PRO A 101 -34.40 9.84 11.17
CA PRO A 101 -33.40 10.37 12.12
C PRO A 101 -32.45 11.37 11.45
N TRP A 102 -31.75 12.19 12.26
CA TRP A 102 -30.70 13.08 11.75
C TRP A 102 -29.57 12.31 11.06
N THR A 103 -29.29 11.07 11.48
CA THR A 103 -28.28 10.20 10.86
C THR A 103 -28.61 9.84 9.41
N TRP A 104 -29.88 9.93 9.00
CA TRP A 104 -30.29 9.80 7.60
C TRP A 104 -29.58 10.83 6.70
N MET A 105 -29.27 12.02 7.22
CA MET A 105 -28.55 13.04 6.46
C MET A 105 -27.16 12.56 6.04
N LEU A 106 -26.52 11.66 6.80
CA LEU A 106 -25.24 11.06 6.46
C LEU A 106 -25.31 10.20 5.18
N THR A 107 -26.50 9.76 4.76
CA THR A 107 -26.69 9.08 3.46
C THR A 107 -26.58 10.04 2.27
N ARG A 108 -26.59 11.37 2.52
CA ARG A 108 -26.49 12.42 1.48
C ARG A 108 -25.09 12.97 1.32
N TYR A 109 -24.15 12.52 2.14
CA TYR A 109 -22.72 12.83 2.03
C TYR A 109 -21.98 11.57 1.58
N ALA A 110 -21.22 11.65 0.51
CA ALA A 110 -20.31 10.60 0.06
C ALA A 110 -18.93 11.20 -0.17
N ASP A 111 -17.88 10.47 0.19
CA ASP A 111 -16.51 10.98 0.11
C ASP A 111 -15.49 9.85 -0.15
N CYS A 112 -14.24 10.28 -0.42
CA CYS A 112 -13.05 9.46 -0.33
C CYS A 112 -12.13 10.12 0.69
N ARG A 113 -11.93 9.48 1.84
CA ARG A 113 -11.15 10.01 2.97
C ARG A 113 -10.27 8.93 3.57
N ILE A 114 -9.15 9.35 4.12
CA ILE A 114 -8.19 8.49 4.80
C ILE A 114 -8.20 8.83 6.29
N PHE A 115 -8.11 7.79 7.12
CA PHE A 115 -8.00 7.91 8.58
C PHE A 115 -6.80 7.11 9.04
N HIS A 116 -5.87 7.76 9.74
CA HIS A 116 -4.66 7.15 10.29
C HIS A 116 -4.74 7.02 11.80
N ASN A 117 -4.34 5.85 12.32
CA ASN A 117 -4.17 5.61 13.75
C ASN A 117 -5.37 6.02 14.59
N LYS A 118 -6.58 5.72 14.11
CA LYS A 118 -7.84 6.01 14.77
C LYS A 118 -8.62 4.76 15.07
N SER A 119 -9.23 4.73 16.25
CA SER A 119 -10.20 3.69 16.59
C SER A 119 -11.52 3.88 15.84
N VAL A 120 -12.32 2.83 15.75
CA VAL A 120 -13.68 2.93 15.16
C VAL A 120 -14.52 4.00 15.86
N SER A 121 -14.44 4.10 17.18
CA SER A 121 -15.14 5.12 17.96
C SER A 121 -14.69 6.54 17.58
N ASP A 122 -13.38 6.76 17.42
CA ASP A 122 -12.84 8.07 17.03
C ASP A 122 -13.28 8.48 15.62
N ILE A 123 -13.30 7.52 14.68
CA ILE A 123 -13.75 7.77 13.31
C ILE A 123 -15.22 8.17 13.29
N ILE A 124 -16.10 7.42 13.98
CA ILE A 124 -17.53 7.72 14.04
C ILE A 124 -17.77 9.13 14.63
N GLN A 125 -17.13 9.44 15.74
CA GLN A 125 -17.26 10.74 16.39
C GLN A 125 -16.74 11.88 15.51
N GLN A 126 -15.63 11.66 14.79
CA GLN A 126 -15.11 12.63 13.84
C GLN A 126 -16.08 12.88 12.68
N ILE A 127 -16.71 11.83 12.11
CA ILE A 127 -17.72 11.97 11.05
C ILE A 127 -18.88 12.85 11.55
N PHE A 128 -19.37 12.60 12.74
CA PHE A 128 -20.46 13.39 13.33
C PHE A 128 -20.04 14.84 13.54
N SER A 129 -18.87 15.06 14.12
CA SER A 129 -18.30 16.39 14.34
C SER A 129 -18.08 17.15 13.04
N ASP A 130 -17.52 16.52 12.01
CA ASP A 130 -17.27 17.11 10.68
C ASP A 130 -18.58 17.58 10.01
N ARG A 131 -19.72 16.95 10.35
CA ARG A 131 -21.06 17.28 9.85
C ARG A 131 -21.88 18.14 10.82
N GLY A 132 -21.34 18.46 11.99
CA GLY A 132 -22.00 19.30 12.99
C GLY A 132 -23.10 18.60 13.79
N PHE A 133 -23.11 17.26 13.84
CA PHE A 133 -24.08 16.49 14.61
C PHE A 133 -23.54 16.19 16.02
N THR A 134 -24.34 16.52 17.03
CA THR A 134 -24.00 16.38 18.46
C THR A 134 -24.97 15.51 19.25
N ASP A 135 -26.12 15.16 18.67
CA ASP A 135 -27.19 14.42 19.33
C ASP A 135 -26.92 12.92 19.35
N PHE A 136 -25.79 12.52 19.94
CA PHE A 136 -25.46 11.12 20.16
C PHE A 136 -24.88 10.89 21.55
N LYS A 137 -25.00 9.66 22.03
CA LYS A 137 -24.43 9.18 23.28
C LYS A 137 -23.51 7.99 22.98
N ASN A 138 -22.22 8.15 23.28
CA ASN A 138 -21.28 7.04 23.22
C ASN A 138 -21.35 6.24 24.53
N SER A 139 -21.87 5.01 24.45
CA SER A 139 -22.03 4.06 25.57
C SER A 139 -21.26 2.76 25.34
N LEU A 140 -20.12 2.84 24.64
CA LEU A 140 -19.23 1.70 24.41
C LEU A 140 -18.51 1.32 25.71
N ASN A 141 -18.51 0.04 26.03
CA ASN A 141 -17.81 -0.54 27.18
C ASN A 141 -16.44 -1.13 26.81
N SER A 142 -16.28 -1.56 25.55
CA SER A 142 -15.04 -2.13 25.04
C SER A 142 -14.05 -1.04 24.61
N THR A 143 -12.75 -1.39 24.64
CA THR A 143 -11.69 -0.58 24.05
C THR A 143 -11.38 -1.09 22.65
N TYR A 144 -11.33 -0.20 21.68
CA TYR A 144 -11.04 -0.52 20.27
C TYR A 144 -9.64 -0.05 19.91
N SER A 145 -8.83 -0.97 19.39
CA SER A 145 -7.48 -0.66 18.92
C SER A 145 -7.52 0.33 17.75
N PRO A 146 -6.60 1.30 17.70
CA PRO A 146 -6.49 2.17 16.54
C PRO A 146 -6.09 1.39 15.29
N MET A 147 -6.78 1.61 14.19
CA MET A 147 -6.44 1.10 12.87
C MET A 147 -5.29 1.94 12.29
N GLU A 148 -4.20 1.29 11.83
CA GLU A 148 -3.07 1.97 11.19
C GLU A 148 -3.55 2.80 9.99
N TYR A 149 -4.50 2.26 9.23
CA TYR A 149 -5.02 2.85 8.01
C TYR A 149 -6.47 2.38 7.75
N CYS A 150 -7.37 3.31 7.52
CA CYS A 150 -8.77 3.02 7.20
C CYS A 150 -9.27 4.01 6.16
N VAL A 151 -9.86 3.53 5.08
CA VAL A 151 -10.31 4.35 3.95
C VAL A 151 -11.82 4.29 3.81
N GLN A 152 -12.44 5.45 3.78
CA GLN A 152 -13.76 5.62 3.19
C GLN A 152 -13.55 5.78 1.67
N TYR A 153 -14.12 4.89 0.87
CA TYR A 153 -13.90 4.91 -0.58
C TYR A 153 -15.22 4.88 -1.34
N ARG A 154 -15.62 6.02 -1.96
CA ARG A 154 -16.83 6.15 -2.82
C ARG A 154 -18.11 5.64 -2.16
N GLU A 155 -18.23 5.77 -0.85
CA GLU A 155 -19.39 5.37 -0.07
C GLU A 155 -19.95 6.55 0.73
N THR A 156 -21.19 6.45 1.17
CA THR A 156 -21.80 7.47 2.02
C THR A 156 -21.19 7.45 3.41
N ASP A 157 -21.25 8.59 4.11
CA ASP A 157 -20.80 8.66 5.51
C ASP A 157 -21.56 7.64 6.38
N PHE A 158 -22.86 7.44 6.09
CA PHE A 158 -23.69 6.47 6.80
C PHE A 158 -23.23 5.02 6.55
N ASN A 159 -23.00 4.63 5.28
CA ASN A 159 -22.51 3.29 4.96
C ASN A 159 -21.14 3.04 5.60
N PHE A 160 -20.25 4.05 5.56
CA PHE A 160 -18.92 3.93 6.15
C PHE A 160 -18.98 3.64 7.66
N ILE A 161 -19.74 4.44 8.44
CA ILE A 161 -19.86 4.19 9.88
C ILE A 161 -20.62 2.89 10.18
N SER A 162 -21.63 2.54 9.37
CA SER A 162 -22.42 1.31 9.56
C SER A 162 -21.56 0.07 9.44
N ARG A 163 -20.77 -0.07 8.33
CA ARG A 163 -19.90 -1.23 8.18
C ARG A 163 -18.81 -1.33 9.25
N LEU A 164 -18.28 -0.18 9.71
CA LEU A 164 -17.32 -0.17 10.81
C LEU A 164 -17.95 -0.60 12.14
N MET A 165 -19.18 -0.18 12.42
CA MET A 165 -19.92 -0.63 13.60
C MET A 165 -20.25 -2.13 13.52
N GLU A 166 -20.79 -2.59 12.39
CA GLU A 166 -21.12 -3.99 12.13
C GLU A 166 -19.89 -4.90 12.27
N GLN A 167 -18.75 -4.51 11.69
CA GLN A 167 -17.48 -5.25 11.79
C GLN A 167 -17.03 -5.43 13.23
N ASN A 168 -17.23 -4.42 14.09
CA ASN A 168 -16.80 -4.40 15.47
C ASN A 168 -17.89 -4.80 16.49
N GLY A 169 -19.04 -5.29 16.01
CA GLY A 169 -20.15 -5.70 16.87
C GLY A 169 -20.80 -4.58 17.64
N ILE A 170 -20.64 -3.34 17.17
CA ILE A 170 -21.24 -2.13 17.73
C ILE A 170 -22.63 -1.96 17.13
N PHE A 171 -23.61 -1.71 17.98
CA PHE A 171 -24.96 -1.44 17.57
C PHE A 171 -25.43 -0.07 18.06
N TYR A 172 -26.53 0.40 17.49
CA TYR A 172 -27.12 1.67 17.93
C TYR A 172 -28.65 1.60 17.90
N PHE A 173 -29.28 2.47 18.67
CA PHE A 173 -30.72 2.71 18.68
C PHE A 173 -31.01 4.17 19.02
N TYR A 174 -32.28 4.59 18.96
CA TYR A 174 -32.63 5.99 19.19
C TYR A 174 -33.45 6.16 20.48
N GLN A 175 -33.08 7.17 21.25
CA GLN A 175 -33.89 7.69 22.37
C GLN A 175 -34.60 8.95 21.90
N HIS A 176 -35.92 9.01 22.09
CA HIS A 176 -36.75 10.09 21.63
C HIS A 176 -37.27 10.94 22.81
N GLU A 177 -37.16 12.25 22.65
CA GLU A 177 -37.68 13.26 23.57
C GLU A 177 -38.49 14.27 22.76
N LYS A 178 -39.21 15.16 23.45
CA LYS A 178 -39.92 16.25 22.79
C LYS A 178 -38.91 17.19 22.09
N GLY A 179 -38.98 17.27 20.79
CA GLY A 179 -38.12 18.13 19.97
C GLY A 179 -36.69 17.61 19.71
N LYS A 180 -36.36 16.41 20.19
CA LYS A 180 -35.03 15.83 20.06
C LYS A 180 -35.05 14.31 19.94
N HIS A 181 -34.11 13.75 19.18
CA HIS A 181 -33.77 12.34 19.29
C HIS A 181 -32.25 12.16 19.36
N THR A 182 -31.83 11.20 20.19
CA THR A 182 -30.40 10.93 20.45
C THR A 182 -30.06 9.53 19.98
N MET A 183 -29.03 9.39 19.14
CA MET A 183 -28.46 8.10 18.76
C MET A 183 -27.61 7.55 19.91
N VAL A 184 -27.94 6.40 20.45
CA VAL A 184 -27.14 5.69 21.46
C VAL A 184 -26.31 4.63 20.78
N ILE A 185 -25.00 4.71 20.90
CA ILE A 185 -24.03 3.75 20.34
C ILE A 185 -23.55 2.85 21.47
N ALA A 186 -23.67 1.54 21.33
CA ALA A 186 -23.37 0.57 22.37
C ALA A 186 -22.77 -0.73 21.82
N ASP A 187 -22.16 -1.53 22.70
CA ASP A 187 -21.53 -2.81 22.39
C ASP A 187 -21.81 -3.90 23.44
N SER A 188 -22.69 -3.61 24.39
CA SER A 188 -23.01 -4.50 25.51
C SER A 188 -24.51 -4.52 25.80
N SER A 189 -25.04 -5.70 26.13
CA SER A 189 -26.45 -5.88 26.53
C SER A 189 -26.82 -5.15 27.82
N SER A 190 -25.83 -4.70 28.61
CA SER A 190 -26.07 -3.92 29.83
C SER A 190 -26.73 -2.56 29.59
N ILE A 191 -26.72 -2.08 28.33
CA ILE A 191 -27.34 -0.81 27.94
C ILE A 191 -28.88 -0.90 27.87
N HIS A 192 -29.46 -2.09 27.71
CA HIS A 192 -30.89 -2.26 27.54
C HIS A 192 -31.63 -2.04 28.86
N GLU A 193 -32.15 -0.84 29.03
CA GLU A 193 -33.03 -0.46 30.13
C GLU A 193 -34.46 -1.00 29.92
N SER A 194 -35.27 -1.07 30.93
CA SER A 194 -36.68 -1.42 30.79
C SER A 194 -37.45 -0.34 30.04
N CYS A 195 -38.44 -0.72 29.22
CA CYS A 195 -39.31 0.20 28.50
C CYS A 195 -39.91 1.24 29.48
N PRO A 196 -39.72 2.55 29.24
CA PRO A 196 -40.27 3.60 30.09
C PRO A 196 -41.81 3.54 30.12
N GLY A 197 -42.40 3.50 31.31
CA GLY A 197 -43.85 3.44 31.48
C GLY A 197 -44.45 2.02 31.42
N GLN A 198 -43.71 1.01 30.91
CA GLN A 198 -44.19 -0.39 30.85
C GLN A 198 -43.03 -1.39 30.87
N ALA A 199 -42.48 -1.64 32.05
CA ALA A 199 -41.40 -2.60 32.25
C ALA A 199 -41.84 -4.06 32.10
N SER A 200 -43.12 -4.36 32.32
CA SER A 200 -43.75 -5.67 32.17
C SER A 200 -44.98 -5.58 31.27
N ALA A 201 -45.22 -6.60 30.43
CA ALA A 201 -46.33 -6.67 29.52
C ALA A 201 -47.03 -8.04 29.65
N GLY A 202 -48.31 -8.01 29.97
CA GLY A 202 -49.14 -9.24 30.05
C GLY A 202 -49.52 -9.79 28.70
N TYR A 203 -49.54 -11.12 28.57
CA TYR A 203 -50.05 -11.81 27.41
C TYR A 203 -51.54 -12.01 27.51
N ASN A 204 -52.32 -11.41 26.61
CA ASN A 204 -53.78 -11.57 26.57
C ASN A 204 -54.26 -11.65 25.12
N PRO A 205 -54.41 -12.88 24.55
CA PRO A 205 -54.84 -13.09 23.15
C PRO A 205 -56.31 -12.80 22.92
N VAL A 206 -57.09 -12.65 24.00
CA VAL A 206 -58.58 -12.48 23.91
C VAL A 206 -58.94 -10.99 24.00
N SER A 207 -58.00 -10.10 24.16
CA SER A 207 -58.26 -8.70 24.39
C SER A 207 -58.93 -8.02 23.20
N GLY A 208 -60.23 -7.87 23.28
CA GLY A 208 -61.03 -7.01 22.43
C GLY A 208 -61.80 -5.97 23.21
N GLY A 209 -61.50 -5.70 24.50
CA GLY A 209 -62.45 -5.01 25.30
C GLY A 209 -62.00 -4.15 26.49
N LEU A 210 -60.76 -4.07 26.87
CA LEU A 210 -60.33 -3.17 27.95
C LEU A 210 -59.40 -2.10 27.39
N ASP A 211 -59.96 -0.90 27.18
CA ASP A 211 -59.24 0.30 26.71
C ASP A 211 -58.19 0.84 27.72
N THR A 212 -57.99 0.13 28.84
CA THR A 212 -57.24 0.63 30.01
C THR A 212 -55.82 0.01 30.17
N GLU A 213 -55.54 -1.12 29.48
CA GLU A 213 -54.24 -1.78 29.62
C GLU A 213 -53.65 -2.10 28.25
N ASP A 214 -52.35 -1.82 28.12
CA ASP A 214 -51.57 -2.20 26.94
C ASP A 214 -51.05 -3.63 27.13
N VAL A 215 -51.37 -4.54 26.22
CA VAL A 215 -51.10 -6.01 26.31
C VAL A 215 -50.52 -6.58 25.03
N ILE A 216 -49.84 -7.74 25.14
CA ILE A 216 -49.38 -8.53 24.01
C ILE A 216 -50.56 -9.44 23.59
N THR A 217 -50.94 -9.35 22.31
CA THR A 217 -52.09 -10.06 21.74
C THR A 217 -51.73 -11.29 20.96
N ALA A 218 -50.48 -11.36 20.47
CA ALA A 218 -49.94 -12.54 19.81
C ALA A 218 -48.46 -12.71 20.22
N TRP A 219 -48.08 -13.98 20.33
CA TRP A 219 -46.69 -14.37 20.66
C TRP A 219 -46.31 -15.65 19.98
N ASP A 220 -45.26 -15.60 19.16
CA ASP A 220 -44.67 -16.72 18.46
C ASP A 220 -43.17 -16.76 18.77
N ILE A 221 -42.63 -17.96 19.01
CA ILE A 221 -41.18 -18.15 19.20
C ILE A 221 -40.67 -19.11 18.13
N GLU A 222 -39.55 -18.71 17.52
CA GLU A 222 -38.90 -19.43 16.45
C GLU A 222 -37.47 -19.75 16.82
N GLN A 223 -37.05 -21.00 16.65
CA GLN A 223 -35.67 -21.40 16.79
C GLN A 223 -35.17 -21.93 15.47
N VAL A 224 -34.03 -21.40 14.98
CA VAL A 224 -33.42 -21.76 13.71
C VAL A 224 -32.11 -22.48 13.94
N LEU A 225 -31.83 -23.52 13.17
CA LEU A 225 -30.54 -24.21 13.18
C LEU A 225 -29.46 -23.26 12.64
N MET A 226 -28.39 -23.06 13.42
CA MET A 226 -27.27 -22.21 13.06
C MET A 226 -25.96 -23.00 13.00
N SER A 227 -24.90 -22.38 12.46
CA SER A 227 -23.54 -22.94 12.49
C SER A 227 -23.00 -22.98 13.92
N GLY A 228 -22.24 -24.03 14.24
CA GLY A 228 -21.74 -24.29 15.58
C GLY A 228 -20.33 -23.78 15.84
N LYS A 229 -19.64 -23.23 14.83
CA LYS A 229 -18.33 -22.60 15.00
C LYS A 229 -18.06 -21.60 13.90
N TYR A 230 -17.28 -20.57 14.26
CA TYR A 230 -16.81 -19.57 13.33
C TYR A 230 -15.29 -19.51 13.34
N SER A 231 -14.66 -19.70 12.18
CA SER A 231 -13.21 -19.70 12.01
C SER A 231 -12.78 -18.55 11.11
N LEU A 232 -11.72 -17.84 11.52
CA LEU A 232 -11.13 -16.74 10.78
C LEU A 232 -9.64 -16.95 10.61
N THR A 233 -9.07 -16.50 9.51
CA THR A 233 -7.61 -16.38 9.35
C THR A 233 -7.25 -15.12 8.58
N ASP A 234 -6.00 -14.68 8.71
CA ASP A 234 -5.43 -13.58 7.91
C ASP A 234 -3.93 -13.81 7.72
N TYR A 235 -3.27 -12.93 6.97
CA TYR A 235 -1.85 -12.95 6.71
C TYR A 235 -1.18 -11.63 7.10
N ASN A 236 -0.17 -11.70 7.96
CA ASN A 236 0.64 -10.54 8.33
C ASN A 236 2.07 -10.71 7.80
N PHE A 237 2.46 -9.90 6.82
CA PHE A 237 3.81 -9.94 6.22
C PHE A 237 4.93 -9.58 7.21
N LYS A 238 4.61 -8.89 8.33
CA LYS A 238 5.59 -8.58 9.39
C LYS A 238 5.92 -9.83 10.23
N THR A 239 5.02 -10.81 10.27
CA THR A 239 5.16 -12.09 11.00
C THR A 239 4.70 -13.29 10.17
N PRO A 240 5.28 -13.51 8.96
CA PRO A 240 4.74 -14.41 7.94
C PRO A 240 4.64 -15.88 8.36
N ALA A 241 5.45 -16.32 9.32
CA ALA A 241 5.45 -17.68 9.85
C ALA A 241 4.43 -17.91 10.97
N THR A 242 3.76 -16.85 11.46
CA THR A 242 2.79 -16.96 12.56
C THR A 242 1.41 -17.28 12.01
N SER A 243 0.84 -18.40 12.41
CA SER A 243 -0.56 -18.72 12.08
C SER A 243 -1.51 -17.78 12.80
N LEU A 244 -2.36 -17.12 12.02
CA LEU A 244 -3.43 -16.27 12.53
C LEU A 244 -4.79 -16.99 12.61
N LEU A 245 -4.85 -18.28 12.26
CA LEU A 245 -6.09 -19.06 12.35
C LEU A 245 -6.63 -19.08 13.78
N VAL A 246 -7.89 -18.71 13.92
CA VAL A 246 -8.68 -18.74 15.16
C VAL A 246 -10.02 -19.39 14.90
N THR A 247 -10.59 -20.01 15.92
CA THR A 247 -11.92 -20.65 15.87
C THR A 247 -12.64 -20.39 17.18
N GLU A 248 -13.89 -19.98 17.10
CA GLU A 248 -14.79 -19.80 18.24
C GLU A 248 -15.98 -20.73 18.09
N PRO A 249 -16.22 -21.65 19.04
CA PRO A 249 -17.40 -22.50 19.06
C PRO A 249 -18.61 -21.73 19.62
N THR A 250 -19.80 -22.12 19.20
CA THR A 250 -21.05 -21.62 19.82
C THR A 250 -21.22 -22.12 21.24
N ILE A 251 -21.92 -21.33 22.05
CA ILE A 251 -22.40 -21.77 23.37
C ILE A 251 -23.70 -22.57 23.28
N ASP A 252 -24.44 -22.46 22.15
CA ASP A 252 -25.75 -23.09 21.94
C ASP A 252 -25.65 -24.30 21.01
N ILE A 253 -25.53 -25.49 21.60
CA ILE A 253 -25.43 -26.75 20.84
C ILE A 253 -26.83 -27.26 20.54
N ILE A 254 -27.26 -27.15 19.29
CA ILE A 254 -28.58 -27.58 18.82
C ILE A 254 -28.46 -28.41 17.53
N GLY A 255 -29.24 -29.45 17.42
CA GLY A 255 -29.35 -30.24 16.17
C GLY A 255 -28.03 -30.80 15.64
N GLY A 256 -26.99 -30.97 16.48
CA GLY A 256 -25.68 -31.45 16.04
C GLY A 256 -24.86 -30.40 15.30
N ASN A 257 -25.14 -29.14 15.49
CA ASN A 257 -24.50 -27.99 14.80
C ASN A 257 -22.98 -27.85 15.05
N SER A 258 -22.42 -28.52 16.04
CA SER A 258 -20.95 -28.48 16.33
C SER A 258 -20.07 -28.85 15.12
N GLU A 259 -20.64 -29.62 14.15
CA GLU A 259 -19.95 -29.98 12.92
C GLU A 259 -20.00 -28.88 11.84
N PHE A 260 -20.89 -27.90 11.97
CA PHE A 260 -21.10 -26.86 10.95
C PHE A 260 -20.17 -25.68 11.20
N GLU A 261 -19.25 -25.45 10.29
CA GLU A 261 -18.24 -24.39 10.36
C GLU A 261 -18.50 -23.30 9.30
N LEU A 262 -18.44 -22.06 9.76
CA LEU A 262 -18.25 -20.91 8.89
C LEU A 262 -16.77 -20.51 8.92
N PHE A 263 -16.10 -20.64 7.78
CA PHE A 263 -14.71 -20.21 7.61
C PHE A 263 -14.64 -18.99 6.69
N ASP A 264 -13.92 -17.95 7.12
CA ASP A 264 -13.79 -16.72 6.34
C ASP A 264 -12.35 -16.25 6.26
N PHE A 265 -11.99 -15.66 5.10
CA PHE A 265 -10.70 -15.04 4.78
C PHE A 265 -10.93 -13.89 3.78
N PRO A 266 -10.30 -12.73 3.98
CA PRO A 266 -9.43 -12.33 5.09
C PRO A 266 -10.23 -11.94 6.34
N GLY A 267 -9.64 -12.20 7.53
CA GLY A 267 -10.24 -11.83 8.81
C GLY A 267 -10.05 -10.37 9.21
N GLU A 268 -9.23 -9.62 8.49
CA GLU A 268 -8.93 -8.19 8.69
C GLU A 268 -8.27 -7.88 10.06
N TYR A 269 -7.33 -8.74 10.49
CA TYR A 269 -6.55 -8.53 11.71
C TYR A 269 -5.07 -8.89 11.54
N GLY A 270 -4.21 -8.23 12.32
CA GLY A 270 -2.77 -8.40 12.25
C GLY A 270 -2.17 -9.29 13.35
N VAL A 271 -2.91 -9.53 14.44
CA VAL A 271 -2.49 -10.34 15.58
C VAL A 271 -3.58 -11.30 16.01
N ARG A 272 -3.19 -12.47 16.51
CA ARG A 272 -4.13 -13.55 16.84
C ARG A 272 -5.17 -13.18 17.90
N ALA A 273 -4.81 -12.32 18.86
CA ALA A 273 -5.73 -11.89 19.92
C ALA A 273 -6.92 -11.12 19.37
N ASP A 274 -6.69 -10.22 18.38
CA ASP A 274 -7.76 -9.47 17.70
C ASP A 274 -8.65 -10.42 16.91
N GLY A 275 -8.04 -11.41 16.23
CA GLY A 275 -8.77 -12.46 15.51
C GLY A 275 -9.69 -13.27 16.43
N THR A 276 -9.24 -13.63 17.64
CA THR A 276 -10.08 -14.33 18.62
C THR A 276 -11.27 -13.50 19.05
N ALA A 277 -11.05 -12.20 19.31
CA ALA A 277 -12.13 -11.29 19.67
C ALA A 277 -13.16 -11.15 18.52
N LEU A 278 -12.68 -11.02 17.26
CA LEU A 278 -13.55 -10.96 16.08
C LEU A 278 -14.31 -12.26 15.85
N ALA A 279 -13.66 -13.43 15.96
CA ALA A 279 -14.33 -14.72 15.82
C ALA A 279 -15.48 -14.88 16.83
N LYS A 280 -15.27 -14.42 18.07
CA LYS A 280 -16.32 -14.40 19.10
C LYS A 280 -17.47 -13.47 18.73
N LEU A 281 -17.20 -12.27 18.21
CA LEU A 281 -18.25 -11.38 17.71
C LEU A 281 -19.03 -12.00 16.57
N ARG A 282 -18.33 -12.67 15.61
CA ARG A 282 -18.99 -13.39 14.50
C ARG A 282 -19.88 -14.52 15.00
N MET A 283 -19.43 -15.27 16.01
CA MET A 283 -20.27 -16.32 16.59
C MET A 283 -21.49 -15.74 17.29
N GLN A 284 -21.34 -14.69 18.09
CA GLN A 284 -22.45 -13.98 18.73
C GLN A 284 -23.44 -13.38 17.71
N GLU A 285 -22.97 -12.95 16.53
CA GLU A 285 -23.83 -12.50 15.43
C GLU A 285 -24.75 -13.64 14.94
N GLN A 286 -24.26 -14.87 14.86
CA GLN A 286 -25.07 -16.04 14.53
C GLN A 286 -26.03 -16.41 15.69
N GLU A 287 -25.56 -16.33 16.91
CA GLU A 287 -26.35 -16.62 18.11
C GLU A 287 -27.48 -15.61 18.32
N ALA A 288 -27.32 -14.35 17.92
CA ALA A 288 -28.31 -13.29 18.11
C ALA A 288 -29.63 -13.54 17.34
N VAL A 289 -29.58 -14.33 16.27
CA VAL A 289 -30.74 -14.57 15.39
C VAL A 289 -31.28 -15.99 15.45
N HIS A 290 -30.68 -16.89 16.25
CA HIS A 290 -31.09 -18.29 16.26
C HIS A 290 -32.38 -18.53 17.04
N LEU A 291 -32.70 -17.67 18.04
CA LEU A 291 -33.91 -17.75 18.85
C LEU A 291 -34.60 -16.39 18.85
N LEU A 292 -35.66 -16.26 18.08
CA LEU A 292 -36.42 -15.03 17.92
C LEU A 292 -37.85 -15.22 18.45
N ALA A 293 -38.34 -14.21 19.16
CA ALA A 293 -39.76 -14.10 19.45
C ALA A 293 -40.37 -12.95 18.64
N ARG A 294 -41.57 -13.20 18.09
CA ARG A 294 -42.35 -12.21 17.36
C ARG A 294 -43.70 -12.07 18.03
N GLY A 295 -44.19 -10.85 18.05
CA GLY A 295 -45.48 -10.59 18.68
C GLY A 295 -46.26 -9.44 18.05
N SER A 296 -47.52 -9.37 18.41
CA SER A 296 -48.39 -8.21 18.17
C SER A 296 -48.84 -7.66 19.51
N SER A 297 -48.95 -6.35 19.66
CA SER A 297 -49.35 -5.73 20.90
C SER A 297 -50.05 -4.39 20.71
N THR A 298 -50.68 -3.96 21.79
CA THR A 298 -51.15 -2.57 21.94
C THR A 298 -50.21 -1.73 22.82
N CYS A 299 -49.05 -2.30 23.23
CA CYS A 299 -48.09 -1.68 24.12
C CYS A 299 -47.45 -0.44 23.48
N ARG A 300 -47.99 0.73 23.83
CA ARG A 300 -47.55 2.04 23.30
C ARG A 300 -46.17 2.45 23.80
N ALA A 301 -45.72 1.86 24.90
CA ALA A 301 -44.40 2.14 25.51
C ALA A 301 -43.25 1.33 24.84
N PHE A 302 -43.55 0.33 24.03
CA PHE A 302 -42.49 -0.51 23.40
C PHE A 302 -41.56 0.32 22.53
N THR A 303 -40.26 0.24 22.81
CA THR A 303 -39.19 1.01 22.14
C THR A 303 -38.03 0.08 21.80
N THR A 304 -37.49 0.18 20.60
CA THR A 304 -36.31 -0.62 20.20
C THR A 304 -35.09 -0.28 21.04
N GLY A 305 -34.28 -1.31 21.33
CA GLY A 305 -33.12 -1.17 22.19
C GLY A 305 -33.45 -1.18 23.70
N TYR A 306 -34.73 -1.32 24.06
CA TYR A 306 -35.19 -1.49 25.44
C TYR A 306 -35.68 -2.92 25.66
N LYS A 307 -35.78 -3.31 26.93
CA LYS A 307 -36.28 -4.63 27.33
C LYS A 307 -37.62 -4.52 28.06
N PHE A 308 -38.38 -5.61 28.05
CA PHE A 308 -39.57 -5.80 28.84
C PHE A 308 -39.60 -7.21 29.39
N ASP A 309 -40.36 -7.42 30.47
CA ASP A 309 -40.64 -8.72 31.04
C ASP A 309 -42.01 -9.22 30.51
N LEU A 310 -42.00 -10.36 29.77
CA LEU A 310 -43.23 -11.01 29.37
C LEU A 310 -43.86 -11.63 30.62
N ALA A 311 -45.14 -11.39 30.84
CA ALA A 311 -45.90 -11.92 31.96
C ALA A 311 -47.20 -12.59 31.45
N GLU A 312 -47.76 -13.43 32.31
CA GLU A 312 -49.10 -14.06 32.11
C GLU A 312 -49.19 -14.96 30.85
N HIS A 313 -48.03 -15.37 30.27
CA HIS A 313 -48.06 -16.36 29.22
C HIS A 313 -48.33 -17.75 29.80
N PHE A 314 -49.18 -18.55 29.13
CA PHE A 314 -49.61 -19.87 29.61
C PHE A 314 -48.46 -20.90 29.72
N THR A 315 -47.33 -20.65 29.07
CA THR A 315 -46.11 -21.43 29.19
C THR A 315 -45.13 -20.68 30.06
N ASP A 316 -44.88 -21.14 31.27
CA ASP A 316 -44.09 -20.44 32.30
C ASP A 316 -42.67 -20.08 31.82
N SER A 317 -42.04 -20.95 31.01
CA SER A 317 -40.70 -20.73 30.48
C SER A 317 -40.60 -19.53 29.51
N MET A 318 -41.72 -19.05 29.01
CA MET A 318 -41.77 -17.86 28.15
C MET A 318 -41.83 -16.56 28.99
N ASN A 319 -42.24 -16.60 30.25
CA ASN A 319 -42.33 -15.46 31.15
C ASN A 319 -40.93 -15.06 31.62
N THR A 320 -40.19 -14.36 30.76
CA THR A 320 -38.81 -13.88 30.98
C THR A 320 -38.60 -12.50 30.32
N SER A 321 -37.39 -11.94 30.49
CA SER A 321 -37.04 -10.64 29.89
C SER A 321 -36.60 -10.81 28.42
N TYR A 322 -37.09 -9.90 27.58
CA TYR A 322 -36.78 -9.83 26.15
C TYR A 322 -36.35 -8.43 25.76
N VAL A 323 -35.38 -8.31 24.83
CA VAL A 323 -34.94 -7.05 24.21
C VAL A 323 -35.65 -6.89 22.88
N LEU A 324 -36.31 -5.74 22.70
CA LEU A 324 -36.99 -5.34 21.48
C LEU A 324 -35.96 -4.97 20.41
N THR A 325 -35.89 -5.76 19.34
CA THR A 325 -34.92 -5.55 18.24
C THR A 325 -35.51 -4.80 17.06
N GLU A 326 -36.81 -5.00 16.79
CA GLU A 326 -37.56 -4.32 15.72
C GLU A 326 -39.00 -4.09 16.16
N ILE A 327 -39.57 -2.95 15.78
CA ILE A 327 -40.98 -2.63 16.01
C ILE A 327 -41.56 -1.93 14.77
N GLN A 328 -42.73 -2.40 14.35
CA GLN A 328 -43.55 -1.77 13.32
C GLN A 328 -44.83 -1.22 13.98
N HIS A 329 -44.93 0.07 14.01
CA HIS A 329 -46.05 0.80 14.62
C HIS A 329 -47.13 1.13 13.60
N SER A 330 -48.40 1.12 14.03
CA SER A 330 -49.53 1.63 13.26
C SER A 330 -50.51 2.33 14.21
N ALA A 331 -50.91 3.52 13.86
CA ALA A 331 -51.97 4.26 14.61
C ALA A 331 -52.81 5.09 13.65
N ALA A 332 -54.09 5.20 14.02
CA ALA A 332 -55.03 6.04 13.29
C ALA A 332 -56.02 6.71 14.25
N VAL A 333 -56.40 7.93 13.90
CA VAL A 333 -57.45 8.67 14.57
C VAL A 333 -58.80 8.21 14.04
N GLY A 334 -59.67 7.76 14.92
CA GLY A 334 -60.95 7.14 14.60
C GLY A 334 -62.04 8.08 14.09
N SER A 335 -61.93 9.37 14.35
CA SER A 335 -62.80 10.39 13.77
C SER A 335 -62.00 11.39 12.96
N THR A 336 -62.36 11.64 11.73
CA THR A 336 -61.84 12.75 10.94
C THR A 336 -62.09 14.07 11.62
N TYR A 337 -61.22 15.09 11.43
CA TYR A 337 -61.42 16.42 11.99
C TYR A 337 -62.67 17.14 11.40
N GLY A 338 -63.40 16.50 10.47
CA GLY A 338 -64.68 16.93 9.93
C GLY A 338 -65.86 16.29 10.67
N VAL A 339 -67.08 16.83 10.44
CA VAL A 339 -68.31 16.41 11.12
C VAL A 339 -68.68 14.98 10.68
N GLY A 340 -68.77 14.02 11.61
CA GLY A 340 -69.54 12.78 11.42
C GLY A 340 -68.83 11.43 11.36
N GLY A 341 -67.68 11.23 11.98
CA GLY A 341 -67.03 9.90 12.08
C GLY A 341 -66.93 9.39 13.52
N GLY A 342 -67.71 8.33 13.84
CA GLY A 342 -67.73 7.73 15.20
C GLY A 342 -66.74 6.57 15.40
N GLY A 343 -65.51 6.60 14.85
CA GLY A 343 -64.50 5.59 15.11
C GLY A 343 -63.70 5.88 16.38
N LYS A 344 -63.18 4.82 17.03
CA LYS A 344 -62.22 4.97 18.13
C LYS A 344 -60.80 5.11 17.56
N ASP A 345 -59.97 5.94 18.21
CA ASP A 345 -58.54 6.00 17.98
C ASP A 345 -57.93 4.60 18.21
N SER A 346 -56.98 4.23 17.41
CA SER A 346 -56.34 2.89 17.46
C SER A 346 -54.85 2.98 17.42
N TYR A 347 -54.18 2.10 18.15
CA TYR A 347 -52.76 1.82 18.06
C TYR A 347 -52.51 0.34 18.14
N SER A 348 -51.60 -0.12 17.34
CA SER A 348 -51.06 -1.51 17.37
C SER A 348 -49.61 -1.51 16.93
N ASN A 349 -48.90 -2.51 17.35
CA ASN A 349 -47.55 -2.77 16.79
C ASN A 349 -47.31 -4.26 16.57
N HIS A 350 -46.38 -4.54 15.66
CA HIS A 350 -45.75 -5.83 15.53
C HIS A 350 -44.27 -5.68 15.91
N PHE A 351 -43.77 -6.62 16.70
CA PHE A 351 -42.40 -6.54 17.17
C PHE A 351 -41.66 -7.87 17.03
N THR A 352 -40.31 -7.74 16.94
CA THR A 352 -39.36 -8.84 17.07
C THR A 352 -38.49 -8.57 18.29
N CYS A 353 -38.22 -9.62 19.07
CA CYS A 353 -37.36 -9.51 20.24
C CYS A 353 -36.50 -10.77 20.40
N ILE A 354 -35.45 -10.66 21.18
CA ILE A 354 -34.56 -11.76 21.59
C ILE A 354 -34.57 -11.89 23.12
N PRO A 355 -34.28 -13.05 23.71
CA PRO A 355 -34.08 -13.15 25.15
C PRO A 355 -33.00 -12.18 25.63
N ALA A 356 -33.22 -11.50 26.73
CA ALA A 356 -32.26 -10.50 27.25
C ALA A 356 -30.91 -11.09 27.68
N THR A 357 -30.83 -12.42 27.80
CA THR A 357 -29.60 -13.16 28.07
C THR A 357 -28.70 -13.32 26.84
N VAL A 358 -29.26 -13.18 25.63
CA VAL A 358 -28.54 -13.28 24.36
C VAL A 358 -27.96 -11.91 24.02
N PRO A 359 -26.63 -11.79 23.82
CA PRO A 359 -26.04 -10.53 23.40
C PRO A 359 -26.50 -10.18 21.98
N PHE A 360 -27.08 -9.01 21.79
CA PHE A 360 -27.37 -8.52 20.44
C PHE A 360 -26.07 -8.14 19.74
N ARG A 361 -25.93 -8.60 18.48
CA ARG A 361 -24.89 -8.14 17.54
C ARG A 361 -25.53 -7.83 16.20
N PRO A 362 -25.15 -6.69 15.57
CA PRO A 362 -25.67 -6.36 14.25
C PRO A 362 -25.10 -7.31 13.20
N ALA A 363 -25.95 -7.74 12.26
CA ALA A 363 -25.50 -8.47 11.10
C ALA A 363 -24.64 -7.56 10.19
N ARG A 364 -23.61 -8.13 9.53
CA ARG A 364 -22.79 -7.44 8.53
C ARG A 364 -23.53 -7.36 7.20
N VAL A 365 -24.39 -6.37 7.05
CA VAL A 365 -25.21 -6.16 5.84
C VAL A 365 -24.68 -5.04 4.95
N THR A 366 -23.89 -4.13 5.49
CA THR A 366 -23.31 -3.02 4.74
C THR A 366 -22.02 -3.47 4.05
N PRO A 367 -21.97 -3.52 2.69
CA PRO A 367 -20.80 -4.02 1.99
C PRO A 367 -19.59 -3.07 2.16
N LYS A 368 -18.40 -3.65 2.36
CA LYS A 368 -17.14 -2.90 2.28
C LYS A 368 -16.90 -2.49 0.82
N PRO A 369 -16.43 -1.27 0.53
CA PRO A 369 -16.09 -0.86 -0.82
C PRO A 369 -15.04 -1.76 -1.44
N PHE A 370 -15.23 -2.09 -2.70
CA PHE A 370 -14.32 -2.91 -3.49
C PHE A 370 -13.71 -2.08 -4.62
N VAL A 371 -12.38 -2.00 -4.66
CA VAL A 371 -11.63 -1.32 -5.72
C VAL A 371 -11.45 -2.29 -6.89
N GLN A 372 -12.17 -2.06 -7.98
CA GLN A 372 -12.27 -3.01 -9.11
C GLN A 372 -11.00 -3.14 -9.95
N GLY A 373 -10.08 -2.18 -9.88
CA GLY A 373 -8.86 -2.20 -10.70
C GLY A 373 -7.72 -1.38 -10.09
N PRO A 374 -6.53 -1.41 -10.69
CA PRO A 374 -5.41 -0.61 -10.24
C PRO A 374 -5.70 0.89 -10.43
N GLN A 375 -5.05 1.69 -9.60
CA GLN A 375 -5.08 3.14 -9.65
C GLN A 375 -3.66 3.67 -9.78
N THR A 376 -3.49 4.93 -10.18
CA THR A 376 -2.21 5.60 -10.11
C THR A 376 -2.14 6.48 -8.86
N ALA A 377 -0.93 6.65 -8.35
CA ALA A 377 -0.64 7.54 -7.22
C ALA A 377 0.77 8.09 -7.36
N VAL A 378 1.06 9.18 -6.67
CA VAL A 378 2.38 9.82 -6.69
C VAL A 378 3.10 9.52 -5.38
N VAL A 379 4.37 9.09 -5.46
CA VAL A 379 5.21 8.85 -4.27
C VAL A 379 5.51 10.18 -3.60
N VAL A 380 5.35 10.24 -2.27
CA VAL A 380 5.58 11.45 -1.49
C VAL A 380 6.79 11.33 -0.57
N GLY A 381 7.37 12.49 -0.20
CA GLY A 381 8.47 12.60 0.74
C GLY A 381 8.01 12.80 2.18
N LYS A 382 8.97 12.83 3.10
CA LYS A 382 8.75 12.97 4.55
C LYS A 382 7.94 14.20 4.93
N SER A 383 8.16 15.32 4.26
CA SER A 383 7.47 16.59 4.54
C SER A 383 5.97 16.55 4.25
N GLN A 384 5.52 15.66 3.37
CA GLN A 384 4.12 15.49 2.97
C GLN A 384 3.45 14.30 3.67
N GLY A 385 4.20 13.26 4.05
CA GLY A 385 3.70 12.02 4.61
C GLY A 385 3.85 11.89 6.14
N GLN A 386 3.95 12.97 6.88
CA GLN A 386 4.27 12.99 8.34
C GLN A 386 3.24 12.34 9.26
N SER A 387 2.06 11.95 8.79
CA SER A 387 1.03 11.34 9.65
C SER A 387 1.25 9.84 9.95
N SER A 388 2.18 9.19 9.31
CA SER A 388 2.50 7.77 9.56
C SER A 388 3.73 7.63 10.46
N GLY A 389 3.51 7.34 11.72
CA GLY A 389 4.44 7.39 12.87
C GLY A 389 5.66 6.46 12.89
N ASP A 390 6.10 5.89 11.78
CA ASP A 390 7.31 5.06 11.71
C ASP A 390 8.41 5.78 10.92
N GLY A 391 9.41 6.28 11.64
CA GLY A 391 10.51 7.07 11.11
C GLY A 391 11.35 6.35 10.07
N GLY A 392 11.05 6.56 8.79
CA GLY A 392 11.96 6.24 7.71
C GLY A 392 13.20 7.15 7.79
N SER A 393 14.40 6.57 7.77
CA SER A 393 15.64 7.31 7.70
C SER A 393 16.02 7.53 6.24
N GLY A 394 15.77 8.73 5.72
CA GLY A 394 16.27 9.16 4.42
C GLY A 394 16.68 10.61 4.49
N ASP A 395 17.96 10.87 4.23
CA ASP A 395 18.56 12.22 4.28
C ASP A 395 18.21 13.09 3.07
N GLY A 396 17.19 12.75 2.29
CA GLY A 396 16.86 13.51 1.12
C GLY A 396 15.40 13.41 0.75
N GLU A 397 14.86 14.46 0.19
CA GLU A 397 13.50 14.52 -0.34
C GLU A 397 13.28 13.61 -1.57
N GLU A 398 14.35 12.99 -2.11
CA GLU A 398 14.25 12.15 -3.31
C GLU A 398 13.88 10.69 -3.05
N ILE A 399 14.25 10.13 -1.91
CA ILE A 399 13.95 8.73 -1.55
C ILE A 399 13.53 8.68 -0.07
N TRP A 400 12.30 8.26 0.17
CA TRP A 400 11.79 8.03 1.52
C TRP A 400 11.20 6.62 1.61
N VAL A 401 11.82 5.77 2.40
CA VAL A 401 11.55 4.33 2.45
C VAL A 401 11.73 3.81 3.88
N ASP A 402 10.92 2.81 4.25
CA ASP A 402 11.07 2.11 5.52
C ASP A 402 11.96 0.86 5.40
N LYS A 403 12.18 0.17 6.52
CA LYS A 403 13.02 -1.06 6.59
C LYS A 403 12.49 -2.24 5.75
N TYR A 404 11.25 -2.21 5.30
CA TYR A 404 10.63 -3.24 4.45
C TYR A 404 10.61 -2.86 2.97
N GLY A 405 11.23 -1.73 2.59
CA GLY A 405 11.20 -1.23 1.22
C GLY A 405 9.86 -0.61 0.81
N ARG A 406 9.05 -0.18 1.78
CA ARG A 406 7.74 0.44 1.56
C ARG A 406 7.90 1.95 1.35
N VAL A 407 6.98 2.54 0.61
CA VAL A 407 6.89 3.99 0.37
C VAL A 407 5.48 4.49 0.68
N ILE A 408 5.33 5.79 0.82
CA ILE A 408 4.03 6.45 0.99
C ILE A 408 3.64 7.13 -0.33
N VAL A 409 2.36 7.09 -0.66
CA VAL A 409 1.83 7.67 -1.89
C VAL A 409 0.62 8.58 -1.62
N LEU A 410 0.42 9.54 -2.50
CA LEU A 410 -0.75 10.40 -2.55
C LEU A 410 -1.64 9.98 -3.70
N PHE A 411 -2.88 9.61 -3.39
CA PHE A 411 -3.89 9.28 -4.40
C PHE A 411 -4.53 10.55 -4.98
N PRO A 412 -4.91 10.55 -6.27
CA PRO A 412 -5.56 11.72 -6.90
C PRO A 412 -6.91 12.12 -6.27
N TRP A 413 -7.59 11.17 -5.63
CA TRP A 413 -8.87 11.41 -4.95
C TRP A 413 -8.72 11.91 -3.50
N ASP A 414 -7.51 11.86 -2.94
CA ASP A 414 -7.25 12.37 -1.60
C ASP A 414 -7.17 13.90 -1.62
N ARG A 415 -8.29 14.54 -1.34
CA ARG A 415 -8.44 16.00 -1.39
C ARG A 415 -7.80 16.73 -0.22
N LYS A 416 -7.52 16.00 0.89
CA LYS A 416 -6.93 16.58 2.11
C LYS A 416 -5.41 16.43 2.13
N GLY A 417 -4.85 15.54 1.33
CA GLY A 417 -3.43 15.23 1.33
C GLY A 417 -3.00 14.40 2.55
N ASP A 418 -3.92 13.58 3.08
CA ASP A 418 -3.64 12.71 4.24
C ASP A 418 -2.65 11.59 3.91
N CYS A 419 -2.45 11.30 2.61
CA CYS A 419 -1.58 10.26 2.05
C CYS A 419 -1.95 8.83 2.47
N SER A 420 -1.27 7.86 1.89
CA SER A 420 -1.47 6.44 2.21
C SER A 420 -0.75 6.02 3.50
N CYS A 421 -0.99 4.78 3.95
CA CYS A 421 -0.06 4.07 4.82
C CYS A 421 1.26 3.77 4.07
N TRP A 422 2.21 3.14 4.77
CA TRP A 422 3.37 2.53 4.13
C TRP A 422 2.96 1.41 3.18
N VAL A 423 3.13 1.61 1.87
CA VAL A 423 2.70 0.70 0.81
C VAL A 423 3.87 -0.18 0.37
N ARG A 424 3.66 -1.50 0.34
CA ARG A 424 4.64 -2.46 -0.16
C ARG A 424 4.86 -2.27 -1.65
N VAL A 425 6.12 -2.46 -2.10
CA VAL A 425 6.49 -2.38 -3.51
C VAL A 425 6.79 -3.78 -4.03
N SER A 426 6.13 -4.19 -5.10
CA SER A 426 6.43 -5.45 -5.79
C SER A 426 7.83 -5.38 -6.41
N GLN A 427 8.61 -6.45 -6.25
CA GLN A 427 9.95 -6.60 -6.82
C GLN A 427 9.94 -7.82 -7.74
N GLU A 428 10.79 -7.83 -8.78
CA GLU A 428 10.89 -8.97 -9.70
C GLU A 428 11.34 -10.25 -9.00
N ARG A 429 12.21 -10.13 -8.00
CA ARG A 429 12.74 -11.22 -7.19
C ARG A 429 12.83 -10.76 -5.74
N ALA A 430 12.31 -11.57 -4.82
CA ALA A 430 12.30 -11.27 -3.39
C ALA A 430 12.59 -12.56 -2.59
N GLY A 431 13.83 -12.80 -2.25
CA GLY A 431 14.28 -13.94 -1.45
C GLY A 431 14.93 -13.50 -0.14
N GLU A 432 15.33 -14.46 0.70
CA GLU A 432 16.01 -14.22 1.96
C GLU A 432 17.44 -13.73 1.71
N GLY A 433 17.66 -12.43 1.78
CA GLY A 433 18.94 -11.77 1.55
C GLY A 433 19.41 -11.75 0.10
N TRP A 434 18.54 -12.06 -0.86
CA TRP A 434 18.83 -11.97 -2.30
C TRP A 434 17.60 -11.52 -3.10
N GLY A 435 17.81 -10.94 -4.25
CA GLY A 435 16.73 -10.49 -5.13
C GLY A 435 17.02 -9.15 -5.80
N SER A 436 15.99 -8.52 -6.34
CA SER A 436 16.05 -7.18 -6.90
C SER A 436 15.40 -6.18 -5.94
N VAL A 437 16.00 -5.00 -5.79
CA VAL A 437 15.42 -3.90 -5.01
C VAL A 437 15.44 -2.64 -5.86
N ASN A 438 14.25 -2.12 -6.16
CA ASN A 438 14.09 -0.91 -6.93
C ASN A 438 13.02 -0.03 -6.27
N ILE A 439 13.46 0.93 -5.46
CA ILE A 439 12.58 1.80 -4.68
C ILE A 439 12.06 2.95 -5.55
N PRO A 440 10.74 3.17 -5.61
CA PRO A 440 10.19 4.36 -6.26
C PRO A 440 10.65 5.63 -5.54
N ARG A 441 11.02 6.65 -6.32
CA ARG A 441 11.46 7.94 -5.79
C ARG A 441 10.28 8.90 -5.64
N VAL A 442 10.44 9.88 -4.77
CA VAL A 442 9.48 10.97 -4.57
C VAL A 442 9.17 11.66 -5.89
N GLY A 443 7.89 11.93 -6.15
CA GLY A 443 7.38 12.50 -7.39
C GLY A 443 7.08 11.49 -8.49
N GLN A 444 7.55 10.24 -8.39
CA GLN A 444 7.24 9.21 -9.40
C GLN A 444 5.79 8.73 -9.30
N GLU A 445 5.18 8.54 -10.48
CA GLU A 445 3.85 7.93 -10.59
C GLU A 445 3.95 6.41 -10.56
N VAL A 446 3.19 5.81 -9.65
CA VAL A 446 3.15 4.37 -9.42
C VAL A 446 1.77 3.80 -9.69
N ILE A 447 1.74 2.54 -10.11
CA ILE A 447 0.50 1.77 -10.24
C ILE A 447 0.26 1.05 -8.91
N VAL A 448 -0.89 1.31 -8.30
CA VAL A 448 -1.31 0.73 -7.03
C VAL A 448 -2.46 -0.23 -7.27
N SER A 449 -2.28 -1.47 -6.91
CA SER A 449 -3.32 -2.50 -6.82
C SER A 449 -3.75 -2.66 -5.36
N PHE A 450 -4.89 -3.28 -5.13
CA PHE A 450 -5.45 -3.47 -3.80
C PHE A 450 -5.66 -4.97 -3.57
N ILE A 451 -5.07 -5.51 -2.49
CA ILE A 451 -5.19 -6.94 -2.18
C ILE A 451 -6.66 -7.24 -1.91
N GLU A 452 -7.22 -8.19 -2.66
CA GLU A 452 -8.65 -8.54 -2.61
C GLU A 452 -9.60 -7.34 -2.89
N GLY A 453 -9.12 -6.30 -3.58
CA GLY A 453 -9.90 -5.09 -3.83
C GLY A 453 -10.14 -4.23 -2.58
N ASP A 454 -9.52 -4.54 -1.46
CA ASP A 454 -9.66 -3.80 -0.20
C ASP A 454 -8.91 -2.46 -0.26
N PRO A 455 -9.60 -1.31 -0.19
CA PRO A 455 -8.95 0.00 -0.19
C PRO A 455 -7.94 0.21 0.94
N ASP A 456 -8.05 -0.57 2.03
CA ASP A 456 -7.13 -0.51 3.18
C ASP A 456 -5.83 -1.31 2.96
N ARG A 457 -5.74 -2.09 1.86
CA ARG A 457 -4.60 -2.99 1.56
C ARG A 457 -3.92 -2.67 0.23
N PRO A 458 -3.37 -1.45 0.03
CA PRO A 458 -2.70 -1.07 -1.20
C PRO A 458 -1.35 -1.78 -1.36
N VAL A 459 -0.98 -2.08 -2.62
CA VAL A 459 0.34 -2.60 -3.02
C VAL A 459 0.76 -1.98 -4.35
N ILE A 460 2.00 -1.49 -4.44
CA ILE A 460 2.55 -0.96 -5.68
C ILE A 460 2.99 -2.11 -6.55
N THR A 461 2.44 -2.19 -7.78
CA THR A 461 2.69 -3.27 -8.74
C THR A 461 3.47 -2.79 -9.96
N GLY A 462 3.63 -1.48 -10.17
CA GLY A 462 4.34 -0.94 -11.32
C GLY A 462 4.59 0.55 -11.23
N ARG A 463 5.10 1.11 -12.32
CA ARG A 463 5.39 2.54 -12.52
C ARG A 463 5.03 2.93 -13.94
N VAL A 464 4.71 4.19 -14.15
CA VAL A 464 4.43 4.77 -15.45
C VAL A 464 5.13 6.12 -15.59
N TYR A 465 5.54 6.42 -16.81
CA TYR A 465 5.98 7.78 -17.14
C TYR A 465 4.77 8.70 -17.33
N ASN A 466 4.97 9.97 -17.12
CA ASN A 466 3.96 11.01 -17.37
C ASN A 466 4.61 12.25 -17.98
N ALA A 467 3.84 13.29 -18.28
CA ALA A 467 4.32 14.49 -18.94
C ALA A 467 5.41 15.27 -18.17
N ASN A 468 5.49 15.09 -16.84
CA ASN A 468 6.52 15.71 -16.00
C ASN A 468 7.76 14.82 -15.83
N LEU A 469 7.59 13.52 -15.98
CA LEU A 469 8.63 12.50 -15.81
C LEU A 469 8.67 11.63 -17.06
N MET A 470 9.32 12.15 -18.10
CA MET A 470 9.43 11.49 -19.41
C MET A 470 10.49 10.38 -19.41
N PRO A 471 10.42 9.44 -20.37
CA PRO A 471 11.46 8.42 -20.57
C PRO A 471 12.85 9.04 -20.75
N PRO A 472 13.94 8.33 -20.37
CA PRO A 472 15.30 8.87 -20.42
C PRO A 472 15.81 9.21 -21.84
N TYR A 473 15.17 8.67 -22.87
CA TYR A 473 15.44 8.97 -24.26
C TYR A 473 14.17 9.42 -25.00
N PRO A 474 14.25 10.45 -25.85
CA PRO A 474 13.10 10.93 -26.62
C PRO A 474 12.50 9.82 -27.49
N LEU A 475 11.19 9.64 -27.38
CA LEU A 475 10.42 8.75 -28.24
C LEU A 475 9.63 9.55 -29.27
N PRO A 476 9.39 9.02 -30.50
CA PRO A 476 9.70 7.65 -30.96
C PRO A 476 11.13 7.43 -31.50
N ASP A 477 11.99 8.45 -31.54
CA ASP A 477 13.30 8.39 -32.23
C ASP A 477 14.24 7.31 -31.69
N ASN A 478 14.10 6.95 -30.42
CA ASN A 478 14.91 5.95 -29.72
C ASN A 478 14.10 4.70 -29.36
N GLN A 479 13.10 4.32 -30.17
CA GLN A 479 12.21 3.18 -29.85
C GLN A 479 12.93 1.82 -29.85
N SER A 480 14.11 1.71 -30.47
CA SER A 480 14.95 0.50 -30.47
C SER A 480 15.82 0.36 -29.22
N ARG A 481 15.80 1.34 -28.32
CA ARG A 481 16.60 1.34 -27.10
C ARG A 481 15.87 0.71 -25.92
N THR A 482 16.53 -0.21 -25.26
CA THR A 482 16.17 -0.72 -23.94
C THR A 482 17.21 -0.26 -22.93
N THR A 483 16.79 0.40 -21.84
CA THR A 483 17.74 0.92 -20.86
C THR A 483 17.28 0.67 -19.41
N LEU A 484 18.26 0.36 -18.56
CA LEU A 484 18.17 0.46 -17.10
C LEU A 484 19.09 1.59 -16.67
N MET A 485 18.50 2.76 -16.38
CA MET A 485 19.24 3.95 -15.99
C MET A 485 18.89 4.35 -14.55
N THR A 486 19.89 4.56 -13.73
CA THR A 486 19.76 5.12 -12.38
C THR A 486 20.16 6.59 -12.38
N ARG A 487 20.00 7.28 -11.28
CA ARG A 487 20.45 8.68 -11.15
C ARG A 487 21.10 8.87 -9.78
N THR A 488 22.20 9.62 -9.75
CA THR A 488 22.85 10.01 -8.51
C THR A 488 21.87 10.70 -7.55
N THR A 489 21.94 10.41 -6.28
CA THR A 489 21.11 11.02 -5.23
C THR A 489 21.99 11.40 -4.04
N PRO A 490 21.77 12.58 -3.41
CA PRO A 490 20.80 13.59 -3.82
C PRO A 490 21.28 14.49 -4.96
N GLY A 491 20.36 15.06 -5.73
CA GLY A 491 20.62 16.20 -6.62
C GLY A 491 21.27 15.89 -7.96
N GLY A 492 21.43 14.61 -8.35
CA GLY A 492 22.01 14.25 -9.65
C GLY A 492 21.19 14.75 -10.84
N GLY A 493 21.84 15.32 -11.86
CA GLY A 493 21.26 15.66 -13.14
C GLY A 493 21.10 14.47 -14.08
N ALA A 494 20.69 14.72 -15.32
CA ALA A 494 20.49 13.71 -16.35
C ALA A 494 21.78 12.94 -16.70
N ASP A 495 22.93 13.61 -16.58
CA ASP A 495 24.24 13.03 -16.89
C ASP A 495 24.89 12.27 -15.73
N ASN A 496 24.37 12.43 -14.50
CA ASN A 496 24.89 11.73 -13.32
C ASN A 496 24.15 10.41 -13.12
N CYS A 497 24.52 9.35 -13.85
CA CYS A 497 23.80 8.07 -13.90
C CYS A 497 24.72 6.87 -14.09
N ASN A 498 24.30 5.73 -13.55
CA ASN A 498 24.75 4.43 -14.02
C ASN A 498 23.75 3.91 -15.04
N GLU A 499 24.22 3.26 -16.11
CA GLU A 499 23.35 2.81 -17.19
C GLU A 499 23.78 1.46 -17.77
N LEU A 500 22.81 0.58 -17.98
CA LEU A 500 22.91 -0.57 -18.86
C LEU A 500 21.92 -0.36 -20.00
N ARG A 501 22.43 -0.21 -21.23
CA ARG A 501 21.62 0.07 -22.43
C ARG A 501 21.89 -0.95 -23.50
N PHE A 502 20.83 -1.34 -24.19
CA PHE A 502 20.85 -2.10 -25.43
C PHE A 502 20.30 -1.21 -26.55
N GLU A 503 21.01 -1.10 -27.65
CA GLU A 503 20.53 -0.51 -28.89
C GLU A 503 20.38 -1.62 -29.92
N ASP A 504 19.15 -1.83 -30.41
CA ASP A 504 18.85 -2.92 -31.35
C ASP A 504 18.61 -2.42 -32.79
N LYS A 505 19.02 -1.19 -33.09
CA LYS A 505 18.91 -0.63 -34.43
C LYS A 505 19.89 -1.31 -35.39
N ASP A 506 19.37 -1.88 -36.49
CA ASP A 506 20.14 -2.57 -37.50
C ASP A 506 21.35 -1.73 -38.00
N GLY A 507 22.54 -2.33 -37.93
CA GLY A 507 23.82 -1.70 -38.26
C GLY A 507 24.35 -0.70 -37.25
N ALA A 508 23.70 -0.55 -36.09
CA ALA A 508 24.12 0.31 -34.99
C ALA A 508 23.90 -0.35 -33.60
N GLU A 509 23.82 -1.68 -33.58
CA GLU A 509 23.63 -2.46 -32.36
C GLU A 509 24.75 -2.19 -31.35
N GLN A 510 24.36 -2.03 -30.09
CA GLN A 510 25.31 -1.71 -29.02
C GLN A 510 24.83 -2.24 -27.67
N VAL A 511 25.75 -2.79 -26.90
CA VAL A 511 25.62 -2.92 -25.45
C VAL A 511 26.50 -1.86 -24.81
N PHE A 512 25.90 -0.96 -24.08
CA PHE A 512 26.56 0.14 -23.38
C PHE A 512 26.45 -0.02 -21.88
N LEU A 513 27.60 -0.01 -21.19
CA LEU A 513 27.68 -0.06 -19.73
C LEU A 513 28.44 1.15 -19.22
N ARG A 514 27.80 1.98 -18.40
CA ARG A 514 28.34 3.18 -17.80
C ARG A 514 28.27 3.11 -16.28
N ALA A 515 29.37 3.37 -15.61
CA ALA A 515 29.43 3.67 -14.21
C ALA A 515 29.71 5.18 -14.04
N GLU A 516 28.99 5.84 -13.16
CA GLU A 516 29.20 7.27 -12.87
C GLU A 516 30.46 7.51 -12.05
N TYR A 517 30.88 6.53 -11.25
CA TYR A 517 32.06 6.63 -10.40
C TYR A 517 32.91 5.36 -10.53
N ASP A 518 32.74 4.36 -9.70
CA ASP A 518 33.52 3.13 -9.71
C ASP A 518 32.81 2.00 -10.47
N PHE A 519 33.59 1.18 -11.16
CA PHE A 519 33.14 -0.05 -11.80
C PHE A 519 33.95 -1.24 -11.30
N ASP A 520 33.38 -2.05 -10.41
CA ASP A 520 33.99 -3.25 -9.83
C ASP A 520 33.49 -4.51 -10.50
N THR A 521 34.40 -5.35 -10.97
CA THR A 521 34.09 -6.69 -11.49
C THR A 521 34.76 -7.76 -10.64
N ARG A 522 34.00 -8.69 -10.09
CA ARG A 522 34.52 -9.82 -9.32
C ARG A 522 34.04 -11.16 -9.89
N VAL A 523 34.95 -11.96 -10.41
CA VAL A 523 34.68 -13.28 -10.98
C VAL A 523 35.42 -14.33 -10.15
N LYS A 524 34.73 -15.35 -9.67
CA LYS A 524 35.32 -16.40 -8.81
C LYS A 524 36.06 -17.51 -9.59
N ASN A 525 35.79 -17.62 -10.89
CA ASN A 525 36.40 -18.66 -11.75
C ASN A 525 36.99 -17.98 -12.98
N ASP A 526 36.44 -18.12 -14.16
CA ASP A 526 37.05 -17.71 -15.41
C ASP A 526 36.36 -16.48 -16.01
N VAL A 527 37.14 -15.60 -16.64
CA VAL A 527 36.70 -14.61 -17.62
C VAL A 527 37.15 -15.01 -19.00
N ARG A 528 36.26 -15.02 -19.98
CA ARG A 528 36.56 -15.29 -21.40
C ARG A 528 36.01 -14.15 -22.24
N GLU A 529 36.89 -13.55 -23.03
CA GLU A 529 36.54 -12.52 -24.01
C GLU A 529 36.83 -13.02 -25.43
N TRP A 530 35.89 -12.80 -26.33
CA TRP A 530 36.08 -12.96 -27.76
C TRP A 530 35.65 -11.67 -28.46
N ILE A 531 36.59 -11.07 -29.21
CA ILE A 531 36.38 -9.78 -29.87
C ILE A 531 36.63 -9.97 -31.36
N GLY A 532 35.57 -9.80 -32.14
CA GLY A 532 35.63 -10.06 -33.61
C GLY A 532 36.41 -9.02 -34.42
N ASN A 533 36.67 -7.84 -33.88
CA ASN A 533 37.40 -6.77 -34.57
C ASN A 533 38.42 -6.14 -33.61
N ASN A 534 38.22 -4.93 -33.14
CA ASN A 534 39.20 -4.18 -32.35
C ASN A 534 38.89 -4.20 -30.87
N ARG A 535 39.92 -4.22 -30.02
CA ARG A 535 39.84 -3.90 -28.61
C ARG A 535 40.64 -2.63 -28.33
N SER A 536 39.98 -1.57 -27.81
CA SER A 536 40.64 -0.34 -27.40
C SER A 536 40.57 -0.23 -25.87
N LEU A 537 41.68 0.10 -25.23
CA LEU A 537 41.77 0.34 -23.78
C LEU A 537 42.46 1.69 -23.54
N MET A 538 41.78 2.60 -22.87
CA MET A 538 42.33 3.89 -22.45
C MET A 538 42.28 3.99 -20.94
N VAL A 539 43.41 4.22 -20.31
CA VAL A 539 43.54 4.42 -18.85
C VAL A 539 44.23 5.79 -18.63
N ALA A 540 43.51 6.68 -17.97
CA ALA A 540 44.01 8.07 -17.79
C ALA A 540 45.10 8.18 -16.72
N ALA A 541 45.20 7.25 -15.80
CA ALA A 541 46.20 7.21 -14.74
C ALA A 541 46.96 5.89 -14.77
N ASP A 542 46.95 5.11 -13.72
CA ASP A 542 47.75 3.88 -13.58
C ASP A 542 46.98 2.62 -14.04
N GLN A 543 47.64 1.75 -14.75
CA GLN A 543 47.17 0.37 -14.99
C GLN A 543 48.04 -0.58 -14.17
N MET A 544 47.42 -1.37 -13.31
CA MET A 544 48.05 -2.36 -12.44
C MET A 544 47.56 -3.77 -12.82
N GLU A 545 48.48 -4.68 -13.08
CA GLU A 545 48.18 -6.09 -13.41
C GLU A 545 49.01 -7.01 -12.54
N LYS A 546 48.36 -8.01 -11.91
CA LYS A 546 49.02 -9.08 -11.17
C LYS A 546 48.49 -10.43 -11.60
N VAL A 547 49.37 -11.26 -12.17
CA VAL A 547 49.05 -12.62 -12.61
C VAL A 547 49.79 -13.60 -11.70
N GLY A 548 49.05 -14.49 -11.03
CA GLY A 548 49.64 -15.51 -10.15
C GLY A 548 50.23 -16.73 -10.88
N GLY A 549 49.91 -16.89 -12.14
CA GLY A 549 50.38 -17.99 -13.02
C GLY A 549 51.14 -17.48 -14.21
N ASN A 550 50.86 -18.00 -15.39
CA ASN A 550 51.53 -17.67 -16.63
C ASN A 550 50.79 -16.63 -17.46
N VAL A 551 51.52 -15.78 -18.15
CA VAL A 551 51.00 -14.90 -19.20
C VAL A 551 51.45 -15.44 -20.55
N HIS A 552 50.51 -15.64 -21.47
CA HIS A 552 50.76 -16.05 -22.85
C HIS A 552 50.23 -15.00 -23.79
N THR A 553 51.12 -14.35 -24.56
CA THR A 553 50.76 -13.35 -25.57
C THR A 553 51.22 -13.80 -26.95
N GLN A 554 50.31 -13.79 -27.93
CA GLN A 554 50.60 -14.06 -29.31
C GLN A 554 50.07 -12.91 -30.18
N VAL A 555 50.94 -12.26 -30.96
CA VAL A 555 50.58 -11.16 -31.85
C VAL A 555 50.90 -11.61 -33.29
N GLY A 556 49.88 -11.72 -34.15
CA GLY A 556 50.04 -12.11 -35.56
C GLY A 556 50.59 -11.01 -36.46
N GLY A 557 50.53 -9.76 -36.00
CA GLY A 557 51.01 -8.58 -36.71
C GLY A 557 52.17 -7.90 -35.98
N THR A 558 52.15 -6.58 -35.93
CA THR A 558 53.19 -5.76 -35.31
C THR A 558 52.85 -5.51 -33.83
N PHE A 559 53.81 -5.64 -32.92
CA PHE A 559 53.75 -5.20 -31.55
C PHE A 559 54.55 -3.89 -31.38
N ASN A 560 53.89 -2.80 -31.08
CA ASN A 560 54.50 -1.49 -30.83
C ASN A 560 54.34 -1.11 -29.38
N GLU A 561 55.42 -0.75 -28.73
CA GLU A 561 55.47 -0.26 -27.36
C GLU A 561 56.22 1.07 -27.31
N GLN A 562 55.67 2.06 -26.64
CA GLN A 562 56.30 3.34 -26.40
C GLN A 562 56.15 3.71 -24.89
N VAL A 563 57.23 3.86 -24.21
CA VAL A 563 57.29 4.24 -22.78
C VAL A 563 57.99 5.59 -22.65
N GLY A 564 57.33 6.54 -22.06
CA GLY A 564 57.90 7.91 -21.85
C GLY A 564 58.83 8.01 -20.67
N GLY A 565 58.86 7.02 -19.80
CA GLY A 565 59.74 6.97 -18.62
C GLY A 565 60.63 5.74 -18.62
N ASP A 566 60.96 5.20 -17.46
CA ASP A 566 61.80 4.03 -17.28
C ASP A 566 61.06 2.73 -17.53
N VAL A 567 61.76 1.75 -18.16
CA VAL A 567 61.32 0.36 -18.25
C VAL A 567 62.19 -0.49 -17.32
N ASN A 568 61.60 -1.05 -16.28
CA ASN A 568 62.28 -1.89 -15.29
C ASN A 568 61.82 -3.35 -15.42
N ASN A 569 62.67 -4.23 -15.99
CA ASN A 569 62.39 -5.63 -16.14
C ASN A 569 63.27 -6.49 -15.22
N ALA A 570 62.68 -7.38 -14.46
CA ALA A 570 63.41 -8.33 -13.61
C ALA A 570 62.93 -9.76 -13.96
N PHE A 571 63.84 -10.59 -14.43
CA PHE A 571 63.56 -12.01 -14.77
C PHE A 571 64.26 -12.89 -13.73
N GLY A 572 63.48 -13.64 -12.95
CA GLY A 572 64.02 -14.58 -11.95
C GLY A 572 64.68 -15.84 -12.53
N ALA A 573 64.52 -16.05 -13.83
CA ALA A 573 65.08 -17.18 -14.55
C ALA A 573 65.60 -16.70 -15.93
N ASN A 574 65.32 -17.43 -16.99
CA ASN A 574 65.88 -17.15 -18.32
C ASN A 574 65.07 -16.11 -19.11
N LEU A 575 65.75 -15.25 -19.80
CA LEU A 575 65.20 -14.44 -20.91
C LEU A 575 65.70 -15.04 -22.23
N ASN A 576 64.79 -15.65 -23.02
CA ASN A 576 65.11 -16.24 -24.34
C ASN A 576 64.49 -15.35 -25.41
N GLN A 577 65.31 -14.79 -26.31
CA GLN A 577 64.86 -13.99 -27.43
C GLN A 577 65.37 -14.60 -28.73
N GLN A 578 64.46 -14.74 -29.70
CA GLN A 578 64.79 -15.18 -31.07
C GLN A 578 64.25 -14.13 -32.05
N ILE A 579 65.13 -13.60 -32.90
CA ILE A 579 64.79 -12.53 -33.83
C ILE A 579 65.14 -13.09 -35.27
N GLY A 580 64.11 -13.21 -36.14
CA GLY A 580 64.22 -13.76 -37.41
C GLY A 580 64.96 -12.90 -38.43
N SER A 581 65.08 -11.60 -38.21
CA SER A 581 65.76 -10.69 -39.13
C SER A 581 66.78 -9.81 -38.35
N ASN A 582 66.42 -8.60 -37.99
CA ASN A 582 67.34 -7.62 -37.40
C ASN A 582 66.95 -7.27 -35.96
N MET A 583 67.95 -7.15 -35.13
CA MET A 583 67.82 -6.48 -33.83
C MET A 583 68.58 -5.13 -33.92
N SER A 584 67.89 -4.03 -33.68
CA SER A 584 68.47 -2.70 -33.58
C SER A 584 68.37 -2.20 -32.16
N LEU A 585 69.52 -1.81 -31.57
CA LEU A 585 69.57 -1.23 -30.24
C LEU A 585 70.31 0.11 -30.32
N GLN A 586 69.64 1.21 -29.94
CA GLN A 586 70.22 2.53 -29.85
C GLN A 586 70.10 3.01 -28.41
N VAL A 587 71.24 3.35 -27.79
CA VAL A 587 71.30 3.83 -26.41
C VAL A 587 71.93 5.22 -26.44
N GLY A 588 71.23 6.22 -25.91
CA GLY A 588 71.67 7.63 -25.95
C GLY A 588 72.86 7.95 -25.04
N GLN A 589 73.07 7.19 -23.98
CA GLN A 589 74.14 7.40 -23.01
C GLN A 589 75.00 6.15 -22.81
N ASN A 590 74.64 5.29 -21.86
CA ASN A 590 75.46 4.14 -21.45
C ASN A 590 74.75 2.83 -21.78
N LEU A 591 75.45 1.87 -22.32
CA LEU A 591 75.05 0.43 -22.37
C LEU A 591 75.97 -0.33 -21.44
N GLU A 592 75.41 -0.94 -20.39
CA GLU A 592 76.15 -1.74 -19.41
C GLU A 592 75.60 -3.17 -19.43
N GLU A 593 76.51 -4.13 -19.72
CA GLU A 593 76.19 -5.56 -19.72
C GLU A 593 77.11 -6.29 -18.76
N LYS A 594 76.56 -7.11 -17.88
CA LYS A 594 77.34 -7.91 -16.94
C LYS A 594 76.86 -9.36 -16.96
N SER A 595 77.75 -10.30 -17.23
CA SER A 595 77.51 -11.72 -17.09
C SER A 595 78.29 -12.33 -15.93
N GLY A 596 77.66 -13.20 -15.13
CA GLY A 596 78.31 -13.83 -14.00
C GLY A 596 79.28 -14.97 -14.40
N GLN A 597 79.12 -15.53 -15.60
CA GLN A 597 79.95 -16.63 -16.07
C GLN A 597 80.47 -16.39 -17.49
N ASN A 598 79.70 -16.57 -18.52
CA ASN A 598 80.11 -16.50 -19.92
C ASN A 598 79.38 -15.36 -20.63
N TYR A 599 80.09 -14.62 -21.43
CA TYR A 599 79.56 -13.66 -22.38
C TYR A 599 80.09 -14.01 -23.75
N ALA A 600 79.23 -14.45 -24.67
CA ALA A 600 79.60 -14.92 -25.98
C ALA A 600 78.88 -14.10 -27.04
N HIS A 601 79.70 -13.57 -28.01
CA HIS A 601 79.19 -12.97 -29.23
C HIS A 601 79.73 -13.73 -30.44
N GLU A 602 78.81 -14.12 -31.33
CA GLU A 602 79.21 -14.80 -32.59
C GLU A 602 78.46 -14.13 -33.76
N ALA A 603 79.17 -13.80 -34.78
CA ALA A 603 78.63 -13.29 -36.05
C ALA A 603 79.16 -14.09 -37.24
N GLY A 604 78.29 -14.47 -38.20
CA GLY A 604 78.65 -15.19 -39.37
C GLY A 604 79.57 -14.46 -40.30
N GLN A 605 79.64 -13.15 -40.28
CA GLN A 605 80.47 -12.32 -41.15
C GLN A 605 81.38 -11.37 -40.38
N GLU A 606 80.86 -10.41 -39.59
CA GLU A 606 81.68 -9.36 -39.02
C GLU A 606 81.20 -9.00 -37.57
N ILE A 607 82.11 -8.80 -36.67
CA ILE A 607 81.93 -8.11 -35.41
C ILE A 607 82.74 -6.83 -35.47
N HIS A 608 82.09 -5.65 -35.54
CA HIS A 608 82.77 -4.36 -35.60
C HIS A 608 82.64 -3.66 -34.25
N LEU A 609 83.74 -3.49 -33.53
CA LEU A 609 83.86 -2.76 -32.27
C LEU A 609 84.56 -1.44 -32.50
N LYS A 610 83.90 -0.30 -32.39
CA LYS A 610 84.45 1.04 -32.64
C LYS A 610 84.18 1.96 -31.43
N ALA A 611 85.21 2.55 -30.89
CA ALA A 611 85.07 3.62 -29.90
C ALA A 611 85.67 4.93 -30.44
N GLY A 612 85.12 6.07 -30.09
CA GLY A 612 85.63 7.39 -30.44
C GLY A 612 86.92 7.69 -29.74
N MET A 613 87.19 7.12 -28.61
CA MET A 613 88.42 7.38 -27.82
C MET A 613 89.15 6.09 -27.43
N THR A 614 88.56 5.16 -26.69
CA THR A 614 89.34 4.06 -26.09
C THR A 614 88.51 2.77 -26.12
N VAL A 615 89.18 1.64 -26.56
CA VAL A 615 88.69 0.29 -26.34
C VAL A 615 89.66 -0.43 -25.41
N VAL A 616 89.17 -0.89 -24.28
CA VAL A 616 89.89 -1.70 -23.29
C VAL A 616 89.37 -3.10 -23.31
N ILE A 617 90.29 -4.08 -23.49
CA ILE A 617 89.98 -5.52 -23.44
C ILE A 617 90.92 -6.09 -22.37
N GLU A 618 90.32 -6.52 -21.23
CA GLU A 618 91.07 -7.00 -20.07
C GLU A 618 90.65 -8.45 -19.76
N ALA A 619 91.63 -9.28 -19.49
CA ALA A 619 91.38 -10.67 -19.10
C ALA A 619 92.32 -10.99 -17.89
N GLY A 620 91.77 -11.55 -16.83
CA GLY A 620 92.53 -11.92 -15.60
C GLY A 620 93.52 -13.04 -15.80
N VAL A 621 93.40 -13.87 -16.82
CA VAL A 621 94.26 -15.02 -17.05
C VAL A 621 94.79 -15.07 -18.47
N GLN A 622 93.94 -14.98 -19.48
CA GLN A 622 94.37 -15.10 -20.85
C GLN A 622 93.51 -14.32 -21.83
N LEU A 623 94.14 -13.62 -22.76
CA LEU A 623 93.51 -12.98 -23.91
C LEU A 623 94.09 -13.55 -25.19
N SER A 624 93.26 -14.14 -26.00
CA SER A 624 93.68 -14.70 -27.32
C SER A 624 92.94 -13.98 -28.51
N LEU A 625 93.70 -13.48 -29.50
CA LEU A 625 93.19 -12.96 -30.76
C LEU A 625 93.63 -13.93 -31.83
N LYS A 626 92.72 -14.61 -32.50
CA LYS A 626 93.01 -15.74 -33.43
C LYS A 626 92.36 -15.56 -34.78
N VAL A 627 93.08 -15.76 -35.82
CA VAL A 627 92.63 -15.83 -37.23
C VAL A 627 93.24 -17.04 -37.91
N GLY A 628 92.43 -18.07 -38.16
CA GLY A 628 92.95 -19.34 -38.71
C GLY A 628 94.06 -19.93 -37.82
N GLY A 629 95.27 -20.12 -38.40
CA GLY A 629 96.44 -20.55 -37.63
C GLY A 629 97.27 -19.50 -36.99
N ASN A 630 96.97 -18.19 -37.21
CA ASN A 630 97.68 -17.07 -36.67
C ASN A 630 96.99 -16.54 -35.37
N PHE A 631 97.74 -16.14 -34.35
CA PHE A 631 97.14 -15.64 -33.12
C PHE A 631 98.13 -14.74 -32.36
N ILE A 632 97.51 -13.89 -31.50
CA ILE A 632 98.19 -13.20 -30.43
C ILE A 632 97.59 -13.74 -29.16
N ASP A 633 98.40 -14.30 -28.25
CA ASP A 633 98.04 -14.82 -26.99
C ASP A 633 98.82 -14.11 -25.87
N ILE A 634 98.08 -13.52 -24.95
CA ILE A 634 98.61 -12.81 -23.82
C ILE A 634 98.21 -13.57 -22.55
N SER A 635 99.17 -14.02 -21.76
CA SER A 635 99.00 -14.82 -20.55
C SER A 635 100.05 -14.51 -19.53
N PRO A 636 99.97 -14.99 -18.28
CA PRO A 636 101.00 -14.80 -17.27
C PRO A 636 102.37 -15.31 -17.66
N ALA A 637 102.47 -16.23 -18.67
CA ALA A 637 103.73 -16.72 -19.22
C ALA A 637 104.38 -15.76 -20.19
N GLY A 638 103.69 -14.70 -20.62
CA GLY A 638 104.22 -13.75 -21.58
C GLY A 638 103.28 -13.48 -22.76
N VAL A 639 103.77 -12.76 -23.78
CA VAL A 639 103.04 -12.51 -25.05
C VAL A 639 103.54 -13.41 -26.12
N SER A 640 102.74 -14.29 -26.70
CA SER A 640 103.07 -15.12 -27.83
C SER A 640 102.43 -14.58 -29.12
N ILE A 641 103.20 -14.25 -30.08
CA ILE A 641 102.76 -13.82 -31.42
C ILE A 641 103.20 -14.86 -32.39
N VAL A 642 102.24 -15.57 -32.97
CA VAL A 642 102.48 -16.66 -33.96
C VAL A 642 101.79 -16.31 -35.25
N GLY A 643 102.60 -16.30 -36.36
CA GLY A 643 102.05 -16.06 -37.67
C GLY A 643 103.00 -16.51 -38.76
N THR A 644 102.53 -16.80 -39.99
CA THR A 644 103.34 -17.17 -41.14
C THR A 644 104.31 -16.02 -41.43
N MET A 645 103.96 -14.77 -41.16
CA MET A 645 104.81 -13.58 -41.22
C MET A 645 104.38 -12.63 -40.12
N VAL A 646 105.34 -12.12 -39.34
CA VAL A 646 105.07 -11.10 -38.26
C VAL A 646 105.79 -9.82 -38.70
N MET A 647 105.02 -8.79 -39.00
CA MET A 647 105.54 -7.48 -39.43
C MET A 647 105.47 -6.52 -38.25
N ILE A 648 106.55 -5.93 -37.77
CA ILE A 648 106.58 -4.98 -36.69
C ILE A 648 107.12 -3.65 -37.27
N ASN A 649 106.32 -2.60 -37.12
CA ASN A 649 106.66 -1.25 -37.68
C ASN A 649 106.86 -1.22 -39.21
N SER A 650 106.21 -2.03 -39.95
CA SER A 650 106.39 -2.11 -41.42
C SER A 650 105.03 -2.32 -42.12
N GLY A 651 104.67 -1.43 -42.99
CA GLY A 651 103.59 -1.53 -43.98
C GLY A 651 102.34 -2.29 -43.60
N GLY A 652 101.18 -2.01 -44.18
CA GLY A 652 99.93 -2.62 -44.03
C GLY A 652 98.76 -1.63 -43.93
N SER A 653 97.58 -2.02 -44.27
CA SER A 653 96.36 -1.19 -44.04
C SER A 653 95.44 -1.88 -43.06
N ALA A 654 94.88 -1.06 -42.14
CA ALA A 654 93.89 -1.54 -41.23
C ALA A 654 92.56 -1.88 -41.95
N GLY A 655 91.87 -2.92 -41.52
CA GLY A 655 90.51 -3.19 -41.96
C GLY A 655 89.58 -2.09 -41.51
N SER A 656 88.50 -1.87 -42.27
CA SER A 656 87.39 -0.97 -41.92
C SER A 656 86.12 -1.77 -41.76
N GLY A 657 85.36 -1.48 -40.70
CA GLY A 657 84.05 -2.10 -40.51
C GLY A 657 82.92 -1.20 -40.99
N SER A 658 81.71 -1.70 -41.11
CA SER A 658 80.54 -1.02 -41.68
C SER A 658 79.86 -0.03 -40.77
N GLY A 659 80.14 -0.07 -39.49
CA GLY A 659 79.50 0.82 -38.51
C GLY A 659 78.09 0.32 -38.12
N SER A 660 77.46 1.04 -37.18
CA SER A 660 76.10 0.80 -36.65
C SER A 660 75.14 1.86 -37.18
N ASN A 661 74.01 1.44 -37.71
CA ASN A 661 72.90 2.31 -38.17
C ASN A 661 71.53 1.75 -37.72
N PRO A 662 71.20 1.84 -36.44
CA PRO A 662 69.96 1.32 -35.93
C PRO A 662 68.76 2.08 -36.50
N THR A 663 67.61 1.41 -36.62
CA THR A 663 66.35 1.93 -37.12
C THR A 663 65.50 2.39 -35.95
N ASP A 664 64.85 3.56 -36.05
CA ASP A 664 63.95 4.08 -35.05
C ASP A 664 62.68 3.21 -34.97
N PRO A 665 62.13 2.97 -33.75
CA PRO A 665 60.92 2.22 -33.59
C PRO A 665 59.69 2.96 -34.13
N ALA A 666 58.72 2.23 -34.68
CA ALA A 666 57.43 2.77 -35.12
C ALA A 666 56.60 3.19 -33.88
N LYS A 667 55.88 4.31 -34.00
CA LYS A 667 54.94 4.75 -32.94
C LYS A 667 53.70 3.84 -32.87
N PRO A 668 53.22 3.56 -31.65
CA PRO A 668 51.92 2.93 -31.49
C PRO A 668 50.76 3.76 -32.08
N LYS A 669 49.68 3.10 -32.48
CA LYS A 669 48.43 3.74 -32.91
C LYS A 669 47.62 4.11 -31.68
N ASP A 670 47.02 5.30 -31.68
CA ASP A 670 46.10 5.71 -30.58
C ASP A 670 44.88 4.79 -30.54
N PRO A 671 44.41 4.42 -29.35
CA PRO A 671 43.16 3.67 -29.17
C PRO A 671 41.93 4.52 -29.49
N ASP A 672 40.84 3.89 -29.92
CA ASP A 672 39.54 4.53 -30.09
C ASP A 672 38.92 4.79 -28.72
N GLU A 673 38.29 5.97 -28.53
CA GLU A 673 37.56 6.31 -27.31
C GLU A 673 36.27 5.50 -27.20
N ALA A 674 35.90 5.09 -25.97
CA ALA A 674 34.62 4.52 -25.66
C ALA A 674 33.51 5.57 -25.83
N ASP A 675 32.28 5.12 -26.12
CA ASP A 675 31.12 5.98 -26.17
C ASP A 675 30.91 6.67 -24.78
N ASN A 676 30.95 7.97 -24.76
CA ASN A 676 30.75 8.78 -23.55
C ASN A 676 29.24 8.91 -23.16
N GLY A 677 28.34 8.21 -23.84
CA GLY A 677 26.89 8.28 -23.62
C GLY A 677 26.21 9.42 -24.38
N SER A 678 26.95 10.20 -25.20
CA SER A 678 26.39 11.31 -25.98
C SER A 678 25.71 10.88 -27.29
N LYS A 679 25.91 9.64 -27.72
CA LYS A 679 25.21 9.09 -28.89
C LYS A 679 23.72 8.93 -28.61
N GLY A 680 22.98 9.98 -28.80
CA GLY A 680 21.55 10.11 -28.55
C GLY A 680 21.24 11.17 -27.49
N THR A 681 20.43 12.14 -27.88
CA THR A 681 20.03 13.24 -27.01
C THR A 681 19.28 12.67 -25.80
N LYS A 682 19.81 12.87 -24.59
CA LYS A 682 19.09 12.62 -23.32
C LYS A 682 18.13 13.78 -23.07
N MET A 683 16.96 13.49 -22.53
CA MET A 683 16.01 14.50 -22.08
C MET A 683 16.36 15.03 -20.69
#